data_39b3bd751a2401e02469bc78d2cfcc46
#
_entry.id   39b3bd751a2401e02469bc78d2cfcc46
#
_cell.length_a   1.000
_cell.length_b   1.000
_cell.length_c   1.000
_cell.angle_alpha   90.00
_cell.angle_beta   90.00
_cell.angle_gamma   90.00
#
_symmetry.space_group_name_H-M   'P 1'
#
loop_
_entity.id
_entity.type
_entity.pdbx_description
1 polymer ?
#
loop_
_entity_poly.entity_id
_entity_poly.type
_entity_poly.pdbx_seq_one_letter_code
_entity_poly.pdbx_strand_id
1 'polypeptide(L)'
;MKKILLTLFVAFFAFLTYAAAAYQPHFSTAGFFEIAGTGRNAYSMNPAWRMYKGHVDGAENVSFDDSSWKLTSLPDGIEKLPMEASGCVNYQGEVWYRKHFNADAAWKGQRLVLYFEAIMGKSKVWVNGKLMKQHFGGFLPVIVDVSNILKYGEDNVITVMADNGDDPSYPPGKAQDVLDFTYAGGIYRDCWLIKTNKVFITDANEENHIAGGGVFVSYGKVSEELSEINIKTMLKNIAGSNFKGSLVYELQDANRTVVWSKNLKTSISRQKSTTLSTKAAIKDVQLWTPDHPYLYRLNIYVKNQQDKIVDGYYIRIGIRSLEFKAGDGFWLNGKPYPEPLIGANRHQDFAIVGNALSNSLHWRDAKKLKDTGLRVIRNAHYPQDPAFMDACDELGLFVIENTPGWQFWNPEPSFANYVYNDIRNIVRRDRNRPSVWLWEPILNETWYPDDFAKKVKGIVHEEYPYPYCYTACDATAKGSEYYNIQFTHPLSGDPTWALSSDKVDPKKNYFTREWGDNVDDWNSHNSPSRASRSWGEYPMLVQAKGYGKPDYQYTCYDALFRTTRQHVGGCLWHSFDHQRGYHPDPFYGGIMDNFRQPKYSYYMFMSQRPNQKNPSLIADSGPMVYIANAMTPFSPADVTIYSNCDSVTLTYNKGGKVYTYAKAKNRVGMPSPIITFKDVFHMMDDKELSRQKKQSDSYLLAQGYVDGKLVATHQVKPTRRPSRIKLWVDNEGTSLHADGSDMVTVVAAIADDQGNIKRLNNEHILFSIEGEGRIVGDQESFSNPVEVKWGTAPVLIQSTTTAGKIKVKASVVWQGKTTPVDGYIELESVKPEYPLIGNEREMNAIPQNGVRMCLQGNTNMQSSKEKLKEVEKQQADFE
;
A
#
# COMPACT_ATOMS: atom_id res chain seq x y z
N MET A 1 -7.49 44.63 62.71
CA MET A 1 -7.95 44.93 61.36
C MET A 1 -6.77 44.65 60.39
N LYS A 2 -6.61 43.46 59.87
CA LYS A 2 -5.62 43.15 58.85
C LYS A 2 -6.36 42.55 57.68
N LYS A 3 -6.33 43.21 56.56
CA LYS A 3 -6.82 42.73 55.26
C LYS A 3 -5.87 41.67 54.77
N ILE A 4 -6.30 40.44 54.57
CA ILE A 4 -5.58 39.39 53.84
C ILE A 4 -5.97 39.50 52.40
N LEU A 5 -5.03 39.87 51.55
CA LEU A 5 -5.14 39.87 50.11
C LEU A 5 -4.89 38.43 49.66
N LEU A 6 -5.91 37.76 49.16
CA LEU A 6 -5.82 36.44 48.53
C LEU A 6 -5.48 36.66 47.06
N THR A 7 -4.20 36.49 46.68
CA THR A 7 -3.77 36.51 45.29
C THR A 7 -4.06 35.16 44.66
N LEU A 8 -5.08 35.08 43.81
CA LEU A 8 -5.32 33.93 42.94
C LEU A 8 -4.25 33.92 41.83
N PHE A 9 -3.30 33.01 41.98
CA PHE A 9 -2.43 32.61 40.86
C PHE A 9 -3.25 31.74 39.90
N VAL A 10 -3.76 32.34 38.84
CA VAL A 10 -4.26 31.59 37.68
C VAL A 10 -3.03 31.11 36.91
N ALA A 11 -2.62 29.91 37.16
CA ALA A 11 -1.66 29.23 36.32
C ALA A 11 -2.29 28.96 34.95
N PHE A 12 -2.00 29.80 33.99
CA PHE A 12 -2.24 29.55 32.58
C PHE A 12 -1.29 28.41 32.17
N PHE A 13 -1.76 27.16 32.26
CA PHE A 13 -1.13 26.08 31.54
C PHE A 13 -1.41 26.30 30.06
N ALA A 14 -0.50 27.00 29.39
CA ALA A 14 -0.37 26.91 27.95
C ALA A 14 0.04 25.46 27.66
N PHE A 15 -0.93 24.65 27.30
CA PHE A 15 -0.67 23.43 26.53
C PHE A 15 -0.10 23.89 25.18
N LEU A 16 1.21 24.06 25.13
CA LEU A 16 1.96 23.92 23.90
C LEU A 16 1.76 22.45 23.49
N THR A 17 0.72 22.21 22.70
CA THR A 17 0.70 21.03 21.85
C THR A 17 1.90 21.22 20.90
N TYR A 18 3.05 20.65 21.28
CA TYR A 18 4.05 20.31 20.29
C TYR A 18 3.29 19.41 19.31
N ALA A 19 2.87 19.95 18.18
CA ALA A 19 2.55 19.13 17.04
C ALA A 19 3.83 18.34 16.78
N ALA A 20 3.83 17.05 17.11
CA ALA A 20 4.93 16.18 16.72
C ALA A 20 5.13 16.41 15.23
N ALA A 21 6.36 16.70 14.81
CA ALA A 21 6.66 16.88 13.41
C ALA A 21 6.09 15.66 12.65
N ALA A 22 5.37 15.92 11.56
CA ALA A 22 4.78 14.84 10.77
C ALA A 22 5.89 13.86 10.35
N TYR A 23 5.60 12.57 10.46
CA TYR A 23 6.55 11.54 10.06
C TYR A 23 6.81 11.65 8.54
N GLN A 24 8.08 11.57 8.16
CA GLN A 24 8.49 11.61 6.76
C GLN A 24 9.00 10.23 6.35
N PRO A 25 8.19 9.43 5.64
CA PRO A 25 8.68 8.19 5.05
C PRO A 25 9.76 8.48 4.01
N HIS A 26 10.80 7.65 3.96
CA HIS A 26 11.83 7.73 2.92
C HIS A 26 11.64 6.60 1.92
N PHE A 27 11.53 6.95 0.65
CA PHE A 27 11.37 6.01 -0.44
C PHE A 27 12.65 5.85 -1.24
N SER A 28 12.94 4.63 -1.66
CA SER A 28 14.05 4.36 -2.56
C SER A 28 13.74 4.86 -3.97
N THR A 29 14.77 5.37 -4.65
CA THR A 29 14.70 5.77 -6.05
C THR A 29 15.45 4.74 -6.87
N ALA A 30 14.78 4.05 -7.79
CA ALA A 30 15.40 2.96 -8.57
C ALA A 30 16.17 1.96 -7.68
N GLY A 31 15.65 1.63 -6.50
CA GLY A 31 16.22 0.66 -5.56
C GLY A 31 17.40 1.16 -4.71
N PHE A 32 17.73 2.45 -4.72
CA PHE A 32 18.74 3.06 -3.86
C PHE A 32 18.24 4.33 -3.17
N PHE A 33 18.97 4.77 -2.17
CA PHE A 33 18.76 6.08 -1.52
C PHE A 33 19.95 6.99 -1.79
N GLU A 34 19.70 8.23 -2.17
CA GLU A 34 20.74 9.20 -2.54
C GLU A 34 21.62 9.59 -1.35
N ILE A 35 22.91 9.76 -1.61
CA ILE A 35 23.84 10.45 -0.69
C ILE A 35 24.33 11.70 -1.40
N ALA A 36 24.03 12.86 -0.84
CA ALA A 36 24.42 14.13 -1.41
C ALA A 36 25.93 14.23 -1.67
N GLY A 37 26.31 14.78 -2.81
CA GLY A 37 27.70 15.03 -3.15
C GLY A 37 28.51 13.82 -3.67
N THR A 38 27.85 12.67 -3.90
CA THR A 38 28.54 11.45 -4.39
C THR A 38 28.69 11.40 -5.91
N GLY A 39 28.05 12.32 -6.64
CA GLY A 39 28.03 12.30 -8.11
C GLY A 39 26.86 11.53 -8.71
N ARG A 40 26.16 10.69 -7.91
CA ARG A 40 24.88 10.08 -8.29
C ARG A 40 23.75 10.99 -7.83
N ASN A 41 22.81 11.27 -8.72
CA ASN A 41 21.61 12.03 -8.42
C ASN A 41 20.39 11.40 -9.08
N ALA A 42 19.24 11.53 -8.43
CA ALA A 42 17.96 11.16 -8.97
C ALA A 42 17.09 12.42 -9.12
N TYR A 43 16.44 12.52 -10.26
CA TYR A 43 15.54 13.61 -10.58
C TYR A 43 14.17 13.01 -10.91
N SER A 44 13.11 13.52 -10.29
CA SER A 44 11.76 13.07 -10.64
C SER A 44 11.36 13.62 -12.01
N MET A 45 10.95 12.71 -12.88
CA MET A 45 10.38 13.02 -14.19
C MET A 45 8.84 13.02 -14.17
N ASN A 46 8.23 12.88 -12.97
CA ASN A 46 6.79 12.70 -12.82
C ASN A 46 5.93 13.89 -13.31
N PRO A 47 6.25 15.17 -13.04
CA PRO A 47 5.38 16.27 -13.43
C PRO A 47 5.42 16.57 -14.93
N ALA A 48 4.37 17.21 -15.43
CA ALA A 48 4.28 17.83 -16.74
C ALA A 48 4.51 16.86 -17.92
N TRP A 49 3.75 15.80 -18.00
CA TRP A 49 3.58 14.98 -19.19
C TRP A 49 2.37 15.43 -19.98
N ARG A 50 2.43 15.28 -21.29
CA ARG A 50 1.30 15.39 -22.20
C ARG A 50 0.81 14.00 -22.54
N MET A 51 -0.48 13.75 -22.43
CA MET A 51 -1.08 12.42 -22.62
C MET A 51 -2.22 12.47 -23.63
N TYR A 52 -2.28 11.47 -24.51
CA TYR A 52 -3.35 11.24 -25.45
C TYR A 52 -3.83 9.78 -25.38
N LYS A 53 -5.15 9.60 -25.21
CA LYS A 53 -5.81 8.29 -25.14
C LYS A 53 -6.22 7.85 -26.54
N GLY A 54 -5.66 6.74 -27.02
CA GLY A 54 -5.89 6.18 -28.35
C GLY A 54 -4.63 6.13 -29.22
N HIS A 55 -4.77 5.56 -30.41
CA HIS A 55 -3.70 5.47 -31.39
C HIS A 55 -3.38 6.83 -32.03
N VAL A 56 -2.10 7.12 -32.24
CA VAL A 56 -1.63 8.32 -32.93
C VAL A 56 -0.44 7.98 -33.81
N ASP A 57 -0.60 8.22 -35.12
CA ASP A 57 0.50 8.08 -36.08
C ASP A 57 1.51 9.21 -35.94
N GLY A 58 2.79 8.87 -35.94
CA GLY A 58 3.88 9.82 -35.95
C GLY A 58 4.15 10.57 -34.64
N ALA A 59 3.48 10.19 -33.54
CA ALA A 59 3.66 10.84 -32.24
C ALA A 59 5.08 10.67 -31.65
N GLU A 60 5.87 9.73 -32.20
CA GLU A 60 7.29 9.57 -31.87
C GLU A 60 8.17 10.66 -32.44
N ASN A 61 7.74 11.36 -33.51
CA ASN A 61 8.52 12.39 -34.16
C ASN A 61 8.71 13.64 -33.31
N VAL A 62 9.90 14.21 -33.31
CA VAL A 62 10.21 15.43 -32.55
C VAL A 62 9.33 16.61 -32.95
N SER A 63 8.99 16.72 -34.26
CA SER A 63 8.17 17.80 -34.80
C SER A 63 6.65 17.62 -34.60
N PHE A 64 6.22 16.53 -33.99
CA PHE A 64 4.80 16.29 -33.75
C PHE A 64 4.24 17.36 -32.82
N ASP A 65 3.09 17.95 -33.16
CA ASP A 65 2.40 18.94 -32.34
C ASP A 65 1.52 18.27 -31.31
N ASP A 66 1.97 18.23 -30.04
CA ASP A 66 1.25 17.72 -28.91
C ASP A 66 0.61 18.81 -28.03
N SER A 67 0.53 20.03 -28.51
CA SER A 67 0.03 21.19 -27.74
C SER A 67 -1.42 21.04 -27.27
N SER A 68 -2.23 20.25 -27.97
CA SER A 68 -3.62 19.96 -27.61
C SER A 68 -3.79 18.78 -26.62
N TRP A 69 -2.71 18.05 -26.34
CA TRP A 69 -2.79 16.90 -25.45
C TRP A 69 -3.00 17.30 -23.99
N LYS A 70 -3.67 16.44 -23.25
CA LYS A 70 -3.95 16.67 -21.81
C LYS A 70 -2.65 16.67 -21.01
N LEU A 71 -2.43 17.71 -20.20
CA LEU A 71 -1.34 17.71 -19.21
C LEU A 71 -1.70 16.82 -18.01
N THR A 72 -0.75 16.00 -17.60
CA THR A 72 -0.85 15.10 -16.46
C THR A 72 0.47 15.00 -15.72
N SER A 73 0.44 14.42 -14.53
CA SER A 73 1.62 14.01 -13.75
C SER A 73 1.57 12.51 -13.51
N LEU A 74 2.75 11.88 -13.43
CA LEU A 74 2.88 10.47 -13.04
C LEU A 74 2.87 10.37 -11.50
N PRO A 75 2.42 9.25 -10.96
CA PRO A 75 1.75 8.10 -11.58
C PRO A 75 0.42 8.47 -12.24
N ASP A 76 0.16 7.92 -13.42
CA ASP A 76 -1.07 8.20 -14.18
C ASP A 76 -1.74 6.91 -14.67
N GLY A 77 -3.02 6.74 -14.35
CA GLY A 77 -3.85 5.59 -14.74
C GLY A 77 -4.72 5.86 -15.98
N ILE A 78 -4.32 6.82 -16.84
CA ILE A 78 -5.00 7.26 -18.07
C ILE A 78 -6.25 8.08 -17.78
N GLU A 79 -7.13 7.60 -16.91
CA GLU A 79 -8.43 8.23 -16.64
C GLU A 79 -8.78 8.13 -15.15
N LYS A 80 -9.77 8.87 -14.73
CA LYS A 80 -10.34 8.77 -13.39
C LYS A 80 -11.52 7.81 -13.46
N LEU A 81 -11.43 6.73 -12.68
CA LEU A 81 -12.45 5.69 -12.64
C LEU A 81 -13.60 6.07 -11.69
N PRO A 82 -14.80 5.54 -11.87
CA PRO A 82 -15.82 5.62 -10.85
C PRO A 82 -15.31 5.15 -9.50
N MET A 83 -15.81 5.76 -8.41
CA MET A 83 -15.33 5.51 -7.05
C MET A 83 -15.39 4.03 -6.64
N GLU A 84 -16.39 3.30 -7.11
CA GLU A 84 -16.54 1.84 -6.94
C GLU A 84 -16.51 1.13 -8.31
N ALA A 85 -15.50 1.48 -9.12
CA ALA A 85 -15.31 0.85 -10.42
C ALA A 85 -15.15 -0.67 -10.30
N SER A 86 -15.78 -1.41 -11.20
CA SER A 86 -15.64 -2.84 -11.38
C SER A 86 -16.24 -3.25 -12.72
N GLY A 87 -16.09 -4.49 -13.16
CA GLY A 87 -16.64 -4.95 -14.45
C GLY A 87 -15.84 -4.48 -15.66
N CYS A 88 -14.51 -4.33 -15.49
CA CYS A 88 -13.61 -3.98 -16.59
C CYS A 88 -13.96 -2.64 -17.27
N VAL A 89 -14.36 -1.62 -16.48
CA VAL A 89 -14.74 -0.30 -16.99
C VAL A 89 -13.55 0.60 -17.31
N ASN A 90 -12.33 0.18 -16.95
CA ASN A 90 -11.10 0.91 -17.27
C ASN A 90 -10.78 0.84 -18.76
N TYR A 91 -10.18 1.91 -19.28
CA TYR A 91 -9.72 1.97 -20.66
C TYR A 91 -8.67 0.88 -20.95
N GLN A 92 -8.81 0.22 -22.09
CA GLN A 92 -7.86 -0.75 -22.63
C GLN A 92 -7.46 -0.35 -24.03
N GLY A 93 -6.15 -0.36 -24.31
CA GLY A 93 -5.59 0.00 -25.61
C GLY A 93 -4.42 0.97 -25.50
N GLU A 94 -4.05 1.56 -26.61
CA GLU A 94 -2.91 2.46 -26.71
C GLU A 94 -3.17 3.78 -25.98
N VAL A 95 -2.14 4.28 -25.31
CA VAL A 95 -2.02 5.63 -24.77
C VAL A 95 -0.62 6.16 -25.03
N TRP A 96 -0.55 7.41 -25.40
CA TRP A 96 0.70 8.07 -25.73
C TRP A 96 1.00 9.16 -24.71
N TYR A 97 2.27 9.20 -24.28
CA TYR A 97 2.80 10.21 -23.37
C TYR A 97 3.97 10.91 -24.03
N ARG A 98 4.04 12.23 -23.91
CA ARG A 98 5.16 13.05 -24.37
C ARG A 98 5.61 13.98 -23.26
N LYS A 99 6.91 14.12 -23.11
CA LYS A 99 7.51 15.04 -22.14
C LYS A 99 8.61 15.85 -22.78
N HIS A 100 8.49 17.17 -22.66
CA HIS A 100 9.48 18.14 -23.06
C HIS A 100 10.31 18.58 -21.86
N PHE A 101 11.63 18.57 -21.98
CA PHE A 101 12.51 19.04 -20.94
C PHE A 101 13.87 19.49 -21.47
N ASN A 102 14.47 20.47 -20.81
CA ASN A 102 15.84 20.90 -21.09
C ASN A 102 16.83 20.07 -20.27
N ALA A 103 17.75 19.35 -20.93
CA ALA A 103 18.81 18.64 -20.26
C ALA A 103 19.95 19.62 -19.93
N ASP A 104 20.32 19.73 -18.66
CA ASP A 104 21.37 20.64 -18.21
C ASP A 104 22.68 20.44 -18.99
N ALA A 105 23.25 21.52 -19.53
CA ALA A 105 24.52 21.51 -20.27
C ALA A 105 25.68 20.93 -19.45
N ALA A 106 25.64 21.08 -18.11
CA ALA A 106 26.65 20.55 -17.18
C ALA A 106 26.61 19.01 -17.08
N TRP A 107 25.55 18.36 -17.52
CA TRP A 107 25.46 16.88 -17.52
C TRP A 107 26.20 16.23 -18.70
N LYS A 108 26.66 17.02 -19.66
CA LYS A 108 27.40 16.51 -20.82
C LYS A 108 28.61 15.70 -20.39
N GLY A 109 28.68 14.47 -20.89
CA GLY A 109 29.78 13.57 -20.56
C GLY A 109 29.56 12.70 -19.31
N GLN A 110 28.43 12.86 -18.64
CA GLN A 110 27.98 11.95 -17.57
C GLN A 110 27.07 10.85 -18.16
N ARG A 111 26.76 9.86 -17.36
CA ARG A 111 25.78 8.82 -17.70
C ARG A 111 24.41 9.24 -17.19
N LEU A 112 23.39 9.13 -18.05
CA LEU A 112 21.99 9.43 -17.73
C LEU A 112 21.11 8.28 -18.16
N VAL A 113 20.23 7.88 -17.24
CA VAL A 113 19.31 6.74 -17.43
C VAL A 113 17.89 7.17 -17.06
N LEU A 114 16.96 6.96 -17.98
CA LEU A 114 15.54 6.97 -17.66
C LEU A 114 15.18 5.64 -17.00
N TYR A 115 14.56 5.71 -15.83
CA TYR A 115 14.13 4.56 -15.05
C TYR A 115 12.63 4.70 -14.77
N PHE A 116 11.81 3.98 -15.50
CA PHE A 116 10.41 3.82 -15.23
C PHE A 116 10.25 2.63 -14.28
N GLU A 117 9.66 2.82 -13.13
CA GLU A 117 9.45 1.72 -12.17
C GLU A 117 8.47 0.67 -12.70
N ALA A 118 7.48 1.10 -13.50
CA ALA A 118 6.68 0.24 -14.36
C ALA A 118 5.91 1.07 -15.40
N ILE A 119 5.62 0.45 -16.55
CA ILE A 119 4.67 0.92 -17.58
C ILE A 119 3.73 -0.25 -17.85
N MET A 120 2.42 -0.05 -17.77
CA MET A 120 1.47 -1.16 -17.86
C MET A 120 1.36 -1.69 -19.31
N GLY A 121 1.48 -3.02 -19.43
CA GLY A 121 1.28 -3.74 -20.68
C GLY A 121 2.51 -3.77 -21.60
N LYS A 122 2.32 -3.66 -22.89
CA LYS A 122 3.42 -3.49 -23.84
C LYS A 122 3.73 -2.02 -24.02
N SER A 123 5.01 -1.69 -24.11
CA SER A 123 5.42 -0.30 -24.21
C SER A 123 6.60 -0.11 -25.17
N LYS A 124 6.68 1.10 -25.73
CA LYS A 124 7.80 1.58 -26.53
C LYS A 124 8.22 2.95 -26.02
N VAL A 125 9.52 3.17 -25.88
CA VAL A 125 10.10 4.43 -25.44
C VAL A 125 11.02 4.99 -26.52
N TRP A 126 10.73 6.22 -26.95
CA TRP A 126 11.57 6.99 -27.87
C TRP A 126 12.17 8.19 -27.13
N VAL A 127 13.35 8.59 -27.54
CA VAL A 127 13.99 9.83 -27.11
C VAL A 127 14.47 10.56 -28.35
N ASN A 128 14.05 11.80 -28.50
CA ASN A 128 14.34 12.62 -29.67
C ASN A 128 14.05 11.91 -31.01
N GLY A 129 12.91 11.21 -31.09
CA GLY A 129 12.42 10.49 -32.26
C GLY A 129 13.07 9.12 -32.50
N LYS A 130 14.08 8.73 -31.70
CA LYS A 130 14.74 7.42 -31.84
C LYS A 130 14.14 6.41 -30.88
N LEU A 131 13.70 5.25 -31.39
CA LEU A 131 13.26 4.13 -30.56
C LEU A 131 14.45 3.61 -29.72
N MET A 132 14.31 3.65 -28.41
CA MET A 132 15.34 3.25 -27.45
C MET A 132 15.02 1.89 -26.80
N LYS A 133 13.75 1.61 -26.50
CA LYS A 133 13.33 0.40 -25.78
C LYS A 133 11.95 -0.05 -26.22
N GLN A 134 11.75 -1.36 -26.31
CA GLN A 134 10.46 -2.03 -26.34
C GLN A 134 10.39 -2.99 -25.16
N HIS A 135 9.25 -3.04 -24.49
CA HIS A 135 9.06 -3.86 -23.29
C HIS A 135 7.68 -4.52 -23.29
N PHE A 136 7.61 -5.72 -22.71
CA PHE A 136 6.39 -6.52 -22.51
C PHE A 136 6.27 -6.90 -21.04
N GLY A 137 5.11 -6.69 -20.46
CA GLY A 137 4.83 -6.85 -19.04
C GLY A 137 4.58 -5.50 -18.36
N GLY A 138 3.89 -5.52 -17.21
CA GLY A 138 3.35 -4.29 -16.61
C GLY A 138 3.88 -3.95 -15.22
N PHE A 139 4.78 -4.74 -14.62
CA PHE A 139 5.00 -4.68 -13.17
C PHE A 139 6.47 -4.48 -12.75
N LEU A 140 7.37 -4.38 -13.72
CA LEU A 140 8.81 -4.36 -13.49
C LEU A 140 9.48 -3.19 -14.22
N PRO A 141 10.72 -2.80 -13.85
CA PRO A 141 11.34 -1.60 -14.36
C PRO A 141 11.64 -1.63 -15.86
N VAL A 142 11.41 -0.48 -16.53
CA VAL A 142 11.84 -0.20 -17.89
C VAL A 142 12.99 0.80 -17.84
N ILE A 143 14.21 0.33 -18.17
CA ILE A 143 15.46 1.08 -17.98
C ILE A 143 16.05 1.43 -19.34
N VAL A 144 16.37 2.72 -19.56
CA VAL A 144 16.83 3.25 -20.85
C VAL A 144 18.02 4.18 -20.66
N ASP A 145 19.21 3.80 -21.14
CA ASP A 145 20.37 4.71 -21.16
C ASP A 145 20.20 5.76 -22.26
N VAL A 146 20.11 7.02 -21.87
CA VAL A 146 19.86 8.16 -22.76
C VAL A 146 21.08 9.06 -22.94
N SER A 147 22.23 8.70 -22.38
CA SER A 147 23.45 9.51 -22.33
C SER A 147 23.89 10.07 -23.69
N ASN A 148 23.76 9.26 -24.75
CA ASN A 148 24.26 9.58 -26.09
C ASN A 148 23.20 10.16 -27.04
N ILE A 149 21.95 10.25 -26.61
CA ILE A 149 20.84 10.74 -27.42
C ILE A 149 20.34 12.11 -26.95
N LEU A 150 20.58 12.48 -25.68
CA LEU A 150 20.18 13.76 -25.15
C LEU A 150 20.99 14.91 -25.78
N LYS A 151 20.28 15.99 -26.07
CA LYS A 151 20.82 17.30 -26.47
C LYS A 151 21.01 18.14 -25.21
N TYR A 152 22.24 18.35 -24.81
CA TYR A 152 22.60 19.07 -23.60
C TYR A 152 22.51 20.57 -23.77
N GLY A 153 21.79 21.26 -22.91
CA GLY A 153 21.49 22.69 -22.98
C GLY A 153 20.39 23.03 -23.99
N GLU A 154 19.68 22.01 -24.50
CA GLU A 154 18.60 22.15 -25.48
C GLU A 154 17.38 21.36 -25.05
N ASP A 155 16.26 21.60 -25.74
CA ASP A 155 15.03 20.84 -25.53
C ASP A 155 15.13 19.41 -26.03
N ASN A 156 14.59 18.50 -25.26
CA ASN A 156 14.50 17.06 -25.55
C ASN A 156 13.06 16.58 -25.41
N VAL A 157 12.71 15.60 -26.22
CA VAL A 157 11.38 14.97 -26.20
C VAL A 157 11.52 13.50 -25.86
N ILE A 158 10.87 13.08 -24.79
CA ILE A 158 10.63 11.67 -24.47
C ILE A 158 9.21 11.34 -24.93
N THR A 159 9.06 10.27 -25.71
CA THR A 159 7.75 9.75 -26.10
C THR A 159 7.61 8.32 -25.61
N VAL A 160 6.49 8.00 -24.99
CA VAL A 160 6.15 6.66 -24.53
C VAL A 160 4.80 6.27 -25.11
N MET A 161 4.74 5.13 -25.77
CA MET A 161 3.49 4.44 -26.08
C MET A 161 3.35 3.29 -25.08
N ALA A 162 2.21 3.21 -24.41
CA ALA A 162 1.83 2.11 -23.56
C ALA A 162 0.48 1.54 -24.03
N ASP A 163 0.31 0.22 -23.92
CA ASP A 163 -0.91 -0.46 -24.34
C ASP A 163 -1.23 -1.59 -23.35
N ASN A 164 -2.31 -1.44 -22.59
CA ASN A 164 -2.81 -2.41 -21.63
C ASN A 164 -3.94 -3.29 -22.19
N GLY A 165 -4.14 -3.29 -23.49
CA GLY A 165 -5.09 -4.21 -24.15
C GLY A 165 -4.76 -5.67 -23.87
N ASP A 166 -5.77 -6.51 -23.92
CA ASP A 166 -5.61 -7.94 -23.69
C ASP A 166 -4.65 -8.57 -24.69
N ASP A 167 -3.62 -9.24 -24.19
CA ASP A 167 -2.60 -9.91 -25.02
C ASP A 167 -2.15 -11.21 -24.33
N PRO A 168 -2.52 -12.39 -24.89
CA PRO A 168 -2.19 -13.67 -24.30
C PRO A 168 -0.71 -14.07 -24.48
N SER A 169 0.10 -13.29 -25.16
CA SER A 169 1.49 -13.64 -25.50
C SER A 169 2.50 -13.40 -24.37
N TYR A 170 2.14 -12.60 -23.35
CA TYR A 170 2.98 -12.30 -22.18
C TYR A 170 2.13 -12.18 -20.90
N PRO A 171 2.73 -12.34 -19.67
CA PRO A 171 1.99 -12.25 -18.40
C PRO A 171 1.36 -10.86 -18.14
N PRO A 172 0.14 -10.83 -17.55
CA PRO A 172 -0.64 -11.94 -16.99
C PRO A 172 -1.38 -12.79 -18.05
N GLY A 173 -1.55 -12.31 -19.29
CA GLY A 173 -2.06 -13.03 -20.45
C GLY A 173 -3.56 -13.28 -20.49
N LYS A 174 -4.22 -13.39 -19.34
CA LYS A 174 -5.67 -13.59 -19.20
C LYS A 174 -6.40 -12.27 -19.48
N ALA A 175 -7.48 -12.32 -20.25
CA ALA A 175 -8.29 -11.14 -20.56
C ALA A 175 -8.86 -10.49 -19.30
N GLN A 176 -8.90 -9.15 -19.25
CA GLN A 176 -9.28 -8.40 -18.05
C GLN A 176 -10.73 -8.62 -17.64
N ASP A 177 -11.64 -8.81 -18.61
CA ASP A 177 -13.06 -9.07 -18.37
C ASP A 177 -13.37 -10.43 -17.70
N VAL A 178 -12.37 -11.30 -17.55
CA VAL A 178 -12.45 -12.58 -16.85
C VAL A 178 -11.44 -12.72 -15.71
N LEU A 179 -10.79 -11.63 -15.30
CA LEU A 179 -9.91 -11.56 -14.13
C LEU A 179 -10.69 -11.21 -12.86
N ASP A 180 -10.21 -11.69 -11.69
CA ASP A 180 -10.71 -11.25 -10.38
C ASP A 180 -10.09 -9.93 -9.88
N PHE A 181 -9.34 -9.26 -10.74
CA PHE A 181 -8.79 -7.93 -10.52
C PHE A 181 -8.69 -7.20 -11.86
N THR A 182 -8.43 -5.89 -11.82
CA THR A 182 -8.17 -5.08 -13.02
C THR A 182 -6.79 -4.45 -12.89
N TYR A 183 -6.24 -3.99 -14.01
CA TYR A 183 -5.05 -3.14 -14.03
C TYR A 183 -5.24 -1.96 -14.96
N ALA A 184 -5.13 -0.76 -14.39
CA ALA A 184 -5.17 0.48 -15.14
C ALA A 184 -3.93 0.59 -16.03
N GLY A 185 -4.09 1.11 -17.24
CA GLY A 185 -2.99 1.32 -18.17
C GLY A 185 -2.10 2.52 -17.79
N GLY A 186 -1.19 2.85 -18.68
CA GLY A 186 -0.35 4.04 -18.59
C GLY A 186 0.97 3.88 -17.83
N ILE A 187 1.61 5.00 -17.55
CA ILE A 187 2.82 5.07 -16.71
C ILE A 187 2.34 5.25 -15.26
N TYR A 188 1.99 4.13 -14.63
CA TYR A 188 1.27 4.12 -13.35
C TYR A 188 2.17 4.06 -12.09
N ARG A 189 3.49 4.12 -12.28
CA ARG A 189 4.52 4.25 -11.24
C ARG A 189 5.48 5.38 -11.60
N ASP A 190 6.40 5.66 -10.69
CA ASP A 190 7.36 6.76 -10.85
C ASP A 190 8.27 6.60 -12.07
N CYS A 191 8.65 7.76 -12.61
CA CYS A 191 9.72 7.88 -13.61
C CYS A 191 10.85 8.76 -13.07
N TRP A 192 12.07 8.24 -13.13
CA TRP A 192 13.28 8.89 -12.65
C TRP A 192 14.29 9.12 -13.77
N LEU A 193 15.03 10.23 -13.70
CA LEU A 193 16.26 10.42 -14.45
C LEU A 193 17.44 10.26 -13.49
N ILE A 194 18.18 9.17 -13.65
CA ILE A 194 19.33 8.85 -12.79
C ILE A 194 20.60 9.34 -13.49
N LYS A 195 21.33 10.23 -12.81
CA LYS A 195 22.62 10.74 -13.28
C LYS A 195 23.76 10.09 -12.49
N THR A 196 24.77 9.56 -13.19
CA THR A 196 25.97 9.01 -12.57
C THR A 196 27.22 9.43 -13.33
N ASN A 197 28.39 9.20 -12.73
CA ASN A 197 29.65 9.30 -13.44
C ASN A 197 29.80 8.13 -14.44
N LYS A 198 30.86 8.15 -15.26
CA LYS A 198 31.21 7.05 -16.18
C LYS A 198 31.81 5.82 -15.47
N VAL A 199 32.19 5.95 -14.22
CA VAL A 199 32.50 4.82 -13.33
C VAL A 199 31.46 4.82 -12.24
N PHE A 200 30.69 3.75 -12.16
CA PHE A 200 29.50 3.72 -11.32
C PHE A 200 29.18 2.31 -10.81
N ILE A 201 28.39 2.24 -9.75
CA ILE A 201 27.76 1.03 -9.24
C ILE A 201 26.59 0.72 -10.16
N THR A 202 26.52 -0.48 -10.70
CA THR A 202 25.51 -0.90 -11.68
C THR A 202 24.13 -1.07 -11.07
N ASP A 203 23.09 -1.22 -11.91
CA ASP A 203 21.77 -1.69 -11.53
C ASP A 203 21.65 -3.20 -11.83
N ALA A 204 20.96 -3.94 -10.96
CA ALA A 204 20.86 -5.40 -11.07
C ALA A 204 19.99 -5.85 -12.26
N ASN A 205 18.89 -5.13 -12.52
CA ASN A 205 17.97 -5.46 -13.61
C ASN A 205 18.56 -5.05 -14.97
N GLU A 206 19.23 -3.88 -15.03
CA GLU A 206 19.90 -3.40 -16.23
C GLU A 206 21.05 -4.31 -16.68
N GLU A 207 21.91 -4.74 -15.74
CA GLU A 207 23.07 -5.61 -16.06
C GLU A 207 22.65 -7.02 -16.43
N ASN A 208 21.47 -7.47 -16.03
CA ASN A 208 20.92 -8.80 -16.35
C ASN A 208 21.90 -9.95 -16.04
N HIS A 209 22.56 -9.89 -14.89
CA HIS A 209 23.59 -10.85 -14.47
C HIS A 209 23.05 -11.77 -13.37
N ILE A 210 23.10 -13.10 -13.56
CA ILE A 210 22.65 -14.09 -12.58
C ILE A 210 23.42 -13.91 -11.27
N ALA A 211 22.71 -13.78 -10.15
CA ALA A 211 23.26 -13.55 -8.81
C ALA A 211 24.28 -12.41 -8.75
N GLY A 212 24.12 -11.40 -9.62
CA GLY A 212 25.05 -10.29 -9.80
C GLY A 212 24.33 -8.97 -10.11
N GLY A 213 25.11 -7.98 -10.58
CA GLY A 213 24.63 -6.62 -10.82
C GLY A 213 24.32 -5.86 -9.52
N GLY A 214 24.51 -4.54 -9.53
CA GLY A 214 24.22 -3.68 -8.39
C GLY A 214 24.95 -4.06 -7.11
N VAL A 215 24.26 -3.88 -5.99
CA VAL A 215 24.64 -4.36 -4.66
C VAL A 215 23.82 -5.60 -4.32
N PHE A 216 24.48 -6.62 -3.81
CA PHE A 216 23.81 -7.80 -3.32
C PHE A 216 24.29 -8.12 -1.89
N VAL A 217 23.36 -8.12 -0.95
CA VAL A 217 23.60 -8.43 0.45
C VAL A 217 22.99 -9.79 0.79
N SER A 218 23.76 -10.65 1.42
CA SER A 218 23.29 -11.92 1.95
C SER A 218 23.89 -12.20 3.32
N TYR A 219 23.26 -13.07 4.07
CA TYR A 219 23.64 -13.33 5.46
C TYR A 219 24.22 -14.74 5.60
N GLY A 220 25.29 -14.86 6.42
CA GLY A 220 25.82 -16.12 6.90
C GLY A 220 25.17 -16.49 8.23
N LYS A 221 25.99 -16.68 9.27
CA LYS A 221 25.48 -16.86 10.63
C LYS A 221 24.84 -15.55 11.11
N VAL A 222 23.67 -15.65 11.74
CA VAL A 222 22.93 -14.50 12.29
C VAL A 222 22.61 -14.75 13.76
N SER A 223 23.08 -13.87 14.63
CA SER A 223 22.71 -13.80 16.05
C SER A 223 22.88 -12.38 16.57
N GLU A 224 22.32 -12.10 17.76
CA GLU A 224 22.46 -10.80 18.42
C GLU A 224 23.92 -10.50 18.79
N GLU A 225 24.70 -11.55 19.18
CA GLU A 225 26.11 -11.38 19.57
C GLU A 225 27.04 -11.17 18.37
N LEU A 226 26.77 -11.88 17.26
CA LEU A 226 27.61 -11.82 16.06
C LEU A 226 26.82 -12.23 14.80
N SER A 227 26.79 -11.34 13.82
CA SER A 227 26.19 -11.63 12.53
C SER A 227 27.19 -11.44 11.38
N GLU A 228 27.13 -12.33 10.40
CA GLU A 228 27.94 -12.28 9.18
C GLU A 228 27.13 -11.76 8.01
N ILE A 229 27.63 -10.71 7.38
CA ILE A 229 27.03 -10.10 6.19
C ILE A 229 27.99 -10.26 5.02
N ASN A 230 27.52 -10.86 3.93
CA ASN A 230 28.25 -10.93 2.67
C ASN A 230 27.75 -9.84 1.74
N ILE A 231 28.66 -9.05 1.19
CA ILE A 231 28.34 -7.95 0.29
C ILE A 231 29.07 -8.15 -1.02
N LYS A 232 28.32 -8.14 -2.13
CA LYS A 232 28.87 -8.07 -3.49
C LYS A 232 28.44 -6.75 -4.13
N THR A 233 29.36 -6.11 -4.83
CA THR A 233 29.06 -4.88 -5.57
C THR A 233 29.70 -4.93 -6.94
N MET A 234 28.90 -4.72 -7.99
CA MET A 234 29.38 -4.67 -9.36
C MET A 234 29.58 -3.22 -9.78
N LEU A 235 30.81 -2.93 -10.22
CA LEU A 235 31.21 -1.64 -10.77
C LEU A 235 31.40 -1.76 -12.28
N LYS A 236 31.05 -0.71 -13.01
CA LYS A 236 31.24 -0.58 -14.46
C LYS A 236 32.00 0.68 -14.79
N ASN A 237 32.94 0.57 -15.72
CA ASN A 237 33.68 1.68 -16.27
C ASN A 237 33.34 1.83 -17.77
N ILE A 238 32.58 2.85 -18.14
CA ILE A 238 32.27 3.21 -19.54
C ILE A 238 33.11 4.40 -20.02
N ALA A 239 34.12 4.82 -19.25
CA ALA A 239 35.04 5.88 -19.66
C ALA A 239 36.01 5.39 -20.74
N GLY A 240 36.64 6.33 -21.46
CA GLY A 240 37.66 6.05 -22.47
C GLY A 240 39.02 5.57 -21.92
N SER A 241 39.21 5.59 -20.58
CA SER A 241 40.44 5.23 -19.88
C SER A 241 40.21 4.20 -18.78
N ASN A 242 41.29 3.54 -18.35
CA ASN A 242 41.26 2.65 -17.20
C ASN A 242 41.01 3.46 -15.92
N PHE A 243 40.21 2.91 -15.03
CA PHE A 243 39.97 3.46 -13.70
C PHE A 243 40.85 2.74 -12.67
N LYS A 244 41.42 3.51 -11.74
CA LYS A 244 42.02 3.01 -10.50
C LYS A 244 41.44 3.78 -9.33
N GLY A 245 41.16 3.07 -8.25
CA GLY A 245 40.52 3.69 -7.08
C GLY A 245 40.16 2.68 -6.01
N SER A 246 39.09 2.93 -5.28
CA SER A 246 38.61 2.05 -4.23
C SER A 246 37.09 2.05 -4.13
N LEU A 247 36.57 0.97 -3.58
CA LEU A 247 35.17 0.81 -3.15
C LEU A 247 35.14 0.81 -1.62
N VAL A 248 34.42 1.76 -1.04
CA VAL A 248 34.32 1.93 0.41
C VAL A 248 32.91 1.62 0.87
N TYR A 249 32.82 0.81 1.91
CA TYR A 249 31.56 0.50 2.59
C TYR A 249 31.59 1.09 4.00
N GLU A 250 30.47 1.62 4.42
CA GLU A 250 30.19 2.02 5.80
C GLU A 250 28.81 1.53 6.21
N LEU A 251 28.77 0.65 7.20
CA LEU A 251 27.50 0.22 7.80
C LEU A 251 27.20 1.13 9.00
N GLN A 252 26.08 1.80 8.97
CA GLN A 252 25.62 2.69 10.02
C GLN A 252 24.39 2.13 10.72
N ASP A 253 24.32 2.34 12.03
CA ASP A 253 23.13 2.08 12.85
C ASP A 253 22.03 3.14 12.63
N ALA A 254 20.91 3.04 13.34
CA ALA A 254 19.81 4.01 13.27
C ALA A 254 20.23 5.42 13.70
N ASN A 255 21.26 5.56 14.53
CA ASN A 255 21.81 6.85 14.98
C ASN A 255 22.87 7.42 14.02
N ARG A 256 23.09 6.79 12.86
CA ARG A 256 24.15 7.13 11.89
C ARG A 256 25.57 6.88 12.38
N THR A 257 25.75 6.10 13.46
CA THR A 257 27.06 5.69 13.93
C THR A 257 27.60 4.58 13.03
N VAL A 258 28.85 4.72 12.55
CA VAL A 258 29.50 3.69 11.75
C VAL A 258 29.88 2.51 12.64
N VAL A 259 29.22 1.38 12.47
CA VAL A 259 29.47 0.13 13.23
C VAL A 259 30.45 -0.80 12.52
N TRP A 260 30.64 -0.61 11.22
CA TRP A 260 31.64 -1.34 10.42
C TRP A 260 31.98 -0.56 9.16
N SER A 261 33.23 -0.66 8.73
CA SER A 261 33.68 -0.10 7.45
C SER A 261 34.71 -0.98 6.77
N LYS A 262 34.80 -0.87 5.44
CA LYS A 262 35.77 -1.59 4.62
C LYS A 262 36.16 -0.78 3.39
N ASN A 263 37.45 -0.75 3.11
CA ASN A 263 37.97 -0.18 1.87
C ASN A 263 38.62 -1.27 1.01
N LEU A 264 38.20 -1.40 -0.25
CA LEU A 264 38.70 -2.36 -1.22
C LEU A 264 39.32 -1.61 -2.41
N LYS A 265 40.60 -1.75 -2.62
CA LYS A 265 41.28 -1.22 -3.82
C LYS A 265 40.74 -1.90 -5.07
N THR A 266 40.56 -1.16 -6.16
CA THR A 266 40.08 -1.69 -7.43
C THR A 266 40.75 -1.03 -8.62
N SER A 267 40.82 -1.81 -9.72
CA SER A 267 41.21 -1.30 -11.03
C SER A 267 40.26 -1.90 -12.08
N ILE A 268 39.66 -1.02 -12.90
CA ILE A 268 38.69 -1.42 -13.91
C ILE A 268 39.16 -0.94 -15.27
N SER A 269 39.41 -1.85 -16.20
CA SER A 269 39.77 -1.50 -17.56
C SER A 269 38.65 -0.72 -18.24
N ARG A 270 39.01 0.10 -19.23
CA ARG A 270 38.03 0.84 -20.03
C ARG A 270 36.99 -0.12 -20.62
N GLN A 271 35.71 0.30 -20.60
CA GLN A 271 34.56 -0.47 -21.15
C GLN A 271 34.43 -1.88 -20.55
N LYS A 272 34.83 -2.05 -19.27
CA LYS A 272 34.68 -3.31 -18.53
C LYS A 272 33.98 -3.09 -17.19
N SER A 273 33.50 -4.18 -16.63
CA SER A 273 32.94 -4.25 -15.27
C SER A 273 33.81 -5.16 -14.40
N THR A 274 33.65 -4.98 -13.08
CA THR A 274 34.27 -5.85 -12.06
C THR A 274 33.31 -6.01 -10.90
N THR A 275 33.33 -7.19 -10.27
CA THR A 275 32.58 -7.45 -9.04
C THR A 275 33.54 -7.56 -7.87
N LEU A 276 33.32 -6.76 -6.84
CA LEU A 276 34.03 -6.80 -5.58
C LEU A 276 33.17 -7.47 -4.52
N SER A 277 33.77 -8.30 -3.69
CA SER A 277 33.09 -9.03 -2.61
C SER A 277 33.81 -8.82 -1.29
N THR A 278 33.06 -8.69 -0.22
CA THR A 278 33.59 -8.61 1.15
C THR A 278 32.66 -9.27 2.14
N LYS A 279 33.18 -9.59 3.31
CA LYS A 279 32.39 -10.06 4.47
C LYS A 279 32.55 -9.07 5.62
N ALA A 280 31.47 -8.83 6.30
CA ALA A 280 31.42 -8.07 7.55
C ALA A 280 31.01 -9.00 8.69
N ALA A 281 31.69 -8.89 9.82
CA ALA A 281 31.30 -9.52 11.07
C ALA A 281 30.90 -8.39 12.04
N ILE A 282 29.62 -8.34 12.37
CA ILE A 282 29.03 -7.27 13.20
C ILE A 282 28.71 -7.87 14.57
N LYS A 283 29.14 -7.18 15.61
CA LYS A 283 28.84 -7.53 17.00
C LYS A 283 27.68 -6.69 17.54
N ASP A 284 27.01 -7.19 18.56
CA ASP A 284 25.92 -6.48 19.26
C ASP A 284 24.83 -6.01 18.30
N VAL A 285 24.31 -6.97 17.54
CA VAL A 285 23.44 -6.70 16.39
C VAL A 285 21.99 -6.49 16.82
N GLN A 286 21.37 -5.43 16.30
CA GLN A 286 19.91 -5.28 16.33
C GLN A 286 19.33 -6.06 15.14
N LEU A 287 18.61 -7.15 15.45
CA LEU A 287 18.01 -8.01 14.43
C LEU A 287 16.66 -7.47 13.98
N TRP A 288 16.40 -7.57 12.67
CA TRP A 288 15.11 -7.21 12.11
C TRP A 288 14.06 -8.30 12.42
N THR A 289 12.90 -7.86 12.91
CA THR A 289 11.69 -8.70 13.09
C THR A 289 10.45 -7.86 12.81
N PRO A 290 9.26 -8.48 12.60
CA PRO A 290 8.01 -7.72 12.48
C PRO A 290 7.70 -6.82 13.67
N ASP A 291 8.16 -7.16 14.87
CA ASP A 291 7.93 -6.36 16.10
C ASP A 291 9.11 -5.44 16.46
N HIS A 292 10.21 -5.56 15.75
CA HIS A 292 11.40 -4.70 15.87
C HIS A 292 12.05 -4.56 14.49
N PRO A 293 11.46 -3.73 13.57
CA PRO A 293 11.92 -3.61 12.19
C PRO A 293 13.16 -2.71 12.08
N TYR A 294 14.25 -3.14 12.71
CA TYR A 294 15.48 -2.37 12.76
C TYR A 294 16.23 -2.39 11.43
N LEU A 295 16.49 -1.23 10.87
CA LEU A 295 17.19 -1.07 9.59
C LEU A 295 18.55 -0.40 9.80
N TYR A 296 19.59 -1.05 9.29
CA TYR A 296 20.90 -0.45 9.11
C TYR A 296 20.95 0.26 7.76
N ARG A 297 21.82 1.26 7.67
CA ARG A 297 22.15 1.95 6.44
C ARG A 297 23.52 1.48 5.95
N LEU A 298 23.58 0.83 4.80
CA LEU A 298 24.82 0.46 4.14
C LEU A 298 25.17 1.52 3.09
N ASN A 299 26.08 2.43 3.42
CA ASN A 299 26.62 3.41 2.48
C ASN A 299 27.73 2.75 1.64
N ILE A 300 27.77 3.08 0.35
CA ILE A 300 28.70 2.52 -0.62
C ILE A 300 29.25 3.68 -1.45
N TYR A 301 30.57 3.83 -1.47
CA TYR A 301 31.23 4.92 -2.18
C TYR A 301 32.30 4.36 -3.14
N VAL A 302 32.32 4.87 -4.37
CA VAL A 302 33.40 4.65 -5.32
C VAL A 302 34.30 5.87 -5.28
N LYS A 303 35.58 5.69 -4.96
CA LYS A 303 36.59 6.75 -4.87
C LYS A 303 37.69 6.56 -5.92
N ASN A 304 38.13 7.64 -6.54
CA ASN A 304 39.28 7.63 -7.46
C ASN A 304 40.63 7.62 -6.70
N GLN A 305 41.73 7.62 -7.41
CA GLN A 305 43.12 7.64 -6.83
C GLN A 305 43.42 8.87 -5.96
N GLN A 306 42.68 9.97 -6.16
CA GLN A 306 42.79 11.20 -5.35
C GLN A 306 41.82 11.23 -4.16
N ASP A 307 41.25 10.08 -3.81
CA ASP A 307 40.26 9.88 -2.74
C ASP A 307 38.95 10.69 -2.94
N LYS A 308 38.71 11.23 -4.15
CA LYS A 308 37.45 11.89 -4.51
C LYS A 308 36.39 10.87 -4.80
N ILE A 309 35.19 11.05 -4.18
CA ILE A 309 34.02 10.23 -4.47
C ILE A 309 33.54 10.52 -5.90
N VAL A 310 33.36 9.50 -6.71
CA VAL A 310 32.87 9.58 -8.10
C VAL A 310 31.48 8.98 -8.28
N ASP A 311 31.07 8.07 -7.40
CA ASP A 311 29.72 7.51 -7.32
C ASP A 311 29.44 7.03 -5.91
N GLY A 312 28.18 6.98 -5.49
CA GLY A 312 27.81 6.41 -4.20
C GLY A 312 26.35 6.62 -3.87
N TYR A 313 25.83 5.70 -3.08
CA TYR A 313 24.48 5.71 -2.54
C TYR A 313 24.41 4.81 -1.30
N TYR A 314 23.23 4.74 -0.67
CA TYR A 314 23.01 3.72 0.35
C TYR A 314 21.81 2.86 0.06
N ILE A 315 21.80 1.67 0.66
CA ILE A 315 20.62 0.83 0.77
C ILE A 315 20.30 0.60 2.25
N ARG A 316 19.04 0.32 2.56
CA ARG A 316 18.63 -0.13 3.89
C ARG A 316 18.72 -1.65 3.95
N ILE A 317 19.23 -2.19 5.03
CA ILE A 317 19.29 -3.64 5.27
C ILE A 317 18.79 -3.96 6.67
N GLY A 318 18.03 -5.04 6.80
CA GLY A 318 17.61 -5.60 8.08
C GLY A 318 18.23 -6.98 8.26
N ILE A 319 19.08 -7.11 9.28
CA ILE A 319 19.81 -8.35 9.52
C ILE A 319 18.87 -9.38 10.13
N ARG A 320 18.66 -10.49 9.45
CA ARG A 320 17.77 -11.56 9.90
C ARG A 320 18.14 -12.93 9.31
N SER A 321 17.66 -13.99 9.96
CA SER A 321 17.65 -15.34 9.43
C SER A 321 16.25 -15.93 9.44
N LEU A 322 15.92 -16.69 8.40
CA LEU A 322 14.64 -17.37 8.22
C LEU A 322 14.91 -18.88 8.12
N GLU A 323 14.14 -19.69 8.84
CA GLU A 323 14.21 -21.15 8.71
C GLU A 323 12.82 -21.76 8.79
N PHE A 324 12.58 -22.80 7.98
CA PHE A 324 11.38 -23.60 8.00
C PHE A 324 11.76 -25.02 8.37
N LYS A 325 11.28 -25.49 9.50
CA LYS A 325 11.72 -26.75 10.13
C LYS A 325 10.58 -27.79 10.19
N ALA A 326 9.80 -27.86 9.15
CA ALA A 326 8.71 -28.84 9.03
C ALA A 326 7.83 -28.88 10.30
N GLY A 327 7.82 -29.97 11.07
CA GLY A 327 7.01 -30.11 12.30
C GLY A 327 7.26 -29.04 13.36
N ASP A 328 8.45 -28.45 13.40
CA ASP A 328 8.80 -27.35 14.34
C ASP A 328 8.35 -25.96 13.84
N GLY A 329 7.86 -25.86 12.60
CA GLY A 329 7.30 -24.65 12.04
C GLY A 329 8.35 -23.63 11.56
N PHE A 330 7.96 -22.35 11.59
CA PHE A 330 8.79 -21.23 11.19
C PHE A 330 9.68 -20.75 12.35
N TRP A 331 10.93 -20.44 12.02
CA TRP A 331 11.93 -19.90 12.94
C TRP A 331 12.47 -18.58 12.40
N LEU A 332 12.56 -17.59 13.26
CA LEU A 332 13.11 -16.27 12.96
C LEU A 332 14.31 -16.01 13.89
N ASN A 333 15.45 -15.64 13.30
CA ASN A 333 16.67 -15.33 14.06
C ASN A 333 17.09 -16.44 15.04
N GLY A 334 17.01 -17.71 14.60
CA GLY A 334 17.37 -18.87 15.38
C GLY A 334 16.40 -19.23 16.50
N LYS A 335 15.25 -18.56 16.62
CA LYS A 335 14.22 -18.81 17.63
C LYS A 335 12.92 -19.28 16.95
N PRO A 336 12.16 -20.24 17.51
CA PRO A 336 10.87 -20.62 16.97
C PRO A 336 9.91 -19.42 17.06
N TYR A 337 9.21 -19.14 15.94
CA TYR A 337 8.21 -18.08 15.93
C TYR A 337 7.02 -18.50 16.81
N PRO A 338 6.55 -17.63 17.74
CA PRO A 338 5.69 -18.09 18.83
C PRO A 338 4.26 -18.43 18.40
N GLU A 339 3.78 -17.82 17.31
CA GLU A 339 2.39 -17.92 16.87
C GLU A 339 2.31 -17.98 15.33
N PRO A 340 1.17 -18.42 14.74
CA PRO A 340 1.00 -18.36 13.30
C PRO A 340 1.06 -16.92 12.79
N LEU A 341 1.68 -16.75 11.61
CA LEU A 341 1.76 -15.46 10.93
C LEU A 341 0.43 -15.15 10.26
N ILE A 342 -0.28 -14.17 10.76
CA ILE A 342 -1.54 -13.70 10.15
C ILE A 342 -1.24 -12.51 9.25
N GLY A 343 -1.77 -12.58 8.03
CA GLY A 343 -1.61 -11.57 7.01
C GLY A 343 -2.85 -11.30 6.20
N ALA A 344 -2.67 -10.55 5.13
CA ALA A 344 -3.69 -10.32 4.11
C ALA A 344 -3.06 -10.23 2.72
N ASN A 345 -3.87 -10.50 1.71
CA ASN A 345 -3.53 -10.23 0.32
C ASN A 345 -3.73 -8.74 0.01
N ARG A 346 -2.97 -8.20 -0.93
CA ARG A 346 -3.11 -6.81 -1.35
C ARG A 346 -3.08 -6.69 -2.88
N HIS A 347 -4.18 -6.18 -3.45
CA HIS A 347 -4.15 -5.52 -4.76
C HIS A 347 -3.73 -4.06 -4.60
N GLN A 348 -3.08 -3.50 -5.63
CA GLN A 348 -2.54 -2.14 -5.57
C GLN A 348 -3.59 -1.06 -5.83
N ASP A 349 -4.77 -1.41 -6.35
CA ASP A 349 -5.79 -0.46 -6.76
C ASP A 349 -6.33 0.40 -5.60
N PHE A 350 -6.72 1.62 -5.94
CA PHE A 350 -7.33 2.61 -5.05
C PHE A 350 -8.49 3.29 -5.76
N ALA A 351 -9.48 3.77 -5.01
CA ALA A 351 -10.62 4.48 -5.56
C ALA A 351 -10.18 5.62 -6.50
N ILE A 352 -10.84 5.78 -7.62
CA ILE A 352 -10.66 6.81 -8.64
C ILE A 352 -9.39 6.66 -9.49
N VAL A 353 -8.24 6.36 -8.87
CA VAL A 353 -6.93 6.37 -9.55
C VAL A 353 -6.47 4.98 -10.03
N GLY A 354 -7.25 3.92 -9.76
CA GLY A 354 -6.84 2.57 -10.11
C GLY A 354 -5.48 2.22 -9.50
N ASN A 355 -4.54 1.73 -10.30
CA ASN A 355 -3.21 1.33 -9.83
C ASN A 355 -2.20 2.50 -9.67
N ALA A 356 -2.58 3.73 -10.04
CA ALA A 356 -1.69 4.89 -10.07
C ALA A 356 -1.65 5.65 -8.73
N LEU A 357 -1.13 4.99 -7.69
CA LEU A 357 -1.00 5.56 -6.36
C LEU A 357 0.31 6.34 -6.22
N SER A 358 0.29 7.40 -5.40
CA SER A 358 1.53 8.04 -4.94
C SER A 358 2.25 7.19 -3.88
N ASN A 359 3.56 7.42 -3.72
CA ASN A 359 4.39 6.71 -2.74
C ASN A 359 3.84 6.81 -1.31
N SER A 360 3.34 7.98 -0.93
CA SER A 360 2.72 8.20 0.39
C SER A 360 1.47 7.36 0.61
N LEU A 361 0.64 7.13 -0.42
CA LEU A 361 -0.54 6.26 -0.31
C LEU A 361 -0.12 4.80 -0.10
N HIS A 362 0.93 4.33 -0.77
CA HIS A 362 1.49 2.99 -0.55
C HIS A 362 1.98 2.79 0.89
N TRP A 363 2.65 3.79 1.44
CA TRP A 363 3.13 3.74 2.82
C TRP A 363 1.97 3.72 3.83
N ARG A 364 0.94 4.56 3.59
CA ARG A 364 -0.26 4.61 4.44
C ARG A 364 -1.04 3.30 4.40
N ASP A 365 -1.13 2.64 3.24
CA ASP A 365 -1.70 1.30 3.12
C ASP A 365 -0.95 0.30 4.02
N ALA A 366 0.38 0.25 3.93
CA ALA A 366 1.21 -0.64 4.75
C ALA A 366 1.04 -0.35 6.25
N LYS A 367 0.99 0.95 6.63
CA LYS A 367 0.79 1.34 8.04
C LYS A 367 -0.58 0.90 8.56
N LYS A 368 -1.66 1.16 7.82
CA LYS A 368 -3.02 0.73 8.20
C LYS A 368 -3.12 -0.79 8.38
N LEU A 369 -2.46 -1.55 7.50
CA LEU A 369 -2.40 -3.00 7.62
C LEU A 369 -1.59 -3.42 8.86
N LYS A 370 -0.47 -2.79 9.14
CA LYS A 370 0.32 -3.06 10.35
C LYS A 370 -0.42 -2.69 11.63
N ASP A 371 -1.17 -1.60 11.65
CA ASP A 371 -1.98 -1.15 12.79
C ASP A 371 -3.02 -2.22 13.21
N THR A 372 -3.49 -3.06 12.28
CA THR A 372 -4.37 -4.17 12.59
C THR A 372 -3.68 -5.38 13.24
N GLY A 373 -2.35 -5.34 13.38
CA GLY A 373 -1.56 -6.46 13.92
C GLY A 373 -1.15 -7.49 12.87
N LEU A 374 -1.42 -7.26 11.58
CA LEU A 374 -0.94 -8.11 10.49
C LEU A 374 0.58 -8.14 10.45
N ARG A 375 1.15 -9.28 10.06
CA ARG A 375 2.60 -9.52 10.03
C ARG A 375 3.12 -9.96 8.68
N VAL A 376 2.25 -10.36 7.76
CA VAL A 376 2.62 -10.74 6.41
C VAL A 376 1.62 -10.21 5.39
N ILE A 377 2.12 -9.74 4.25
CA ILE A 377 1.33 -9.34 3.10
C ILE A 377 1.71 -10.23 1.93
N ARG A 378 0.72 -10.78 1.25
CA ARG A 378 0.91 -11.45 -0.03
C ARG A 378 0.59 -10.48 -1.16
N ASN A 379 1.55 -10.28 -2.04
CA ASN A 379 1.44 -9.38 -3.19
C ASN A 379 0.62 -10.03 -4.31
N ALA A 380 -0.66 -10.21 -4.10
CA ALA A 380 -1.55 -10.88 -5.07
C ALA A 380 -1.96 -9.91 -6.20
N HIS A 381 -1.81 -10.27 -7.50
CA HIS A 381 -1.02 -11.42 -7.97
C HIS A 381 0.10 -10.91 -8.88
N TYR A 382 0.91 -9.97 -8.37
CA TYR A 382 1.99 -9.28 -9.10
C TYR A 382 2.90 -8.52 -8.13
N PRO A 383 4.15 -8.20 -8.53
CA PRO A 383 5.06 -7.39 -7.71
C PRO A 383 4.47 -6.01 -7.43
N GLN A 384 4.42 -5.65 -6.16
CA GLN A 384 3.90 -4.34 -5.74
C GLN A 384 4.91 -3.21 -6.03
N ASP A 385 4.43 -1.98 -5.86
CA ASP A 385 5.22 -0.76 -5.98
C ASP A 385 6.44 -0.78 -5.04
N PRO A 386 7.62 -0.29 -5.46
CA PRO A 386 8.80 -0.19 -4.59
C PRO A 386 8.56 0.59 -3.30
N ALA A 387 7.71 1.63 -3.31
CA ALA A 387 7.37 2.39 -2.11
C ALA A 387 6.58 1.57 -1.07
N PHE A 388 5.70 0.65 -1.53
CA PHE A 388 5.04 -0.29 -0.64
C PHE A 388 6.04 -1.27 0.00
N MET A 389 7.01 -1.75 -0.79
CA MET A 389 8.07 -2.63 -0.29
C MET A 389 8.99 -1.91 0.72
N ASP A 390 9.34 -0.64 0.46
CA ASP A 390 10.08 0.20 1.40
C ASP A 390 9.32 0.38 2.72
N ALA A 391 8.00 0.55 2.65
CA ALA A 391 7.14 0.64 3.82
C ALA A 391 7.09 -0.69 4.59
N CYS A 392 7.03 -1.84 3.91
CA CYS A 392 7.07 -3.15 4.55
C CYS A 392 8.38 -3.39 5.31
N ASP A 393 9.53 -2.99 4.73
CA ASP A 393 10.83 -3.06 5.40
C ASP A 393 10.86 -2.25 6.70
N GLU A 394 10.28 -1.05 6.67
CA GLU A 394 10.30 -0.06 7.75
C GLU A 394 9.26 -0.34 8.85
N LEU A 395 8.08 -0.82 8.47
CA LEU A 395 6.97 -1.07 9.39
C LEU A 395 6.97 -2.48 9.98
N GLY A 396 7.82 -3.38 9.47
CA GLY A 396 7.91 -4.75 9.96
C GLY A 396 6.80 -5.66 9.41
N LEU A 397 6.58 -5.65 8.11
CA LEU A 397 5.70 -6.58 7.42
C LEU A 397 6.54 -7.55 6.59
N PHE A 398 6.32 -8.84 6.78
CA PHE A 398 6.81 -9.83 5.82
C PHE A 398 6.03 -9.73 4.51
N VAL A 399 6.67 -10.11 3.41
CA VAL A 399 6.08 -10.09 2.08
C VAL A 399 6.27 -11.44 1.39
N ILE A 400 5.22 -11.96 0.77
CA ILE A 400 5.26 -13.04 -0.20
C ILE A 400 5.23 -12.40 -1.59
N GLU A 401 6.35 -12.49 -2.30
CA GLU A 401 6.50 -11.92 -3.64
C GLU A 401 5.94 -12.85 -4.71
N ASN A 402 5.01 -12.33 -5.52
CA ASN A 402 4.30 -13.10 -6.52
C ASN A 402 4.76 -12.79 -7.94
N THR A 403 4.81 -13.82 -8.77
CA THR A 403 4.96 -13.69 -10.22
C THR A 403 3.65 -13.21 -10.84
N PRO A 404 3.66 -12.28 -11.81
CA PRO A 404 2.44 -11.81 -12.47
C PRO A 404 1.71 -12.95 -13.18
N GLY A 405 0.46 -13.21 -12.81
CA GLY A 405 -0.38 -14.19 -13.47
C GLY A 405 -1.40 -14.89 -12.56
N TRP A 406 -2.56 -15.21 -13.10
CA TRP A 406 -3.66 -15.86 -12.43
C TRP A 406 -4.53 -16.67 -13.41
N GLN A 407 -4.69 -17.97 -13.13
CA GLN A 407 -5.56 -18.91 -13.88
C GLN A 407 -5.36 -18.88 -15.41
N PHE A 408 -4.13 -18.68 -15.86
CA PHE A 408 -3.83 -18.61 -17.30
C PHE A 408 -2.45 -19.19 -17.61
N TRP A 409 -2.40 -20.00 -18.65
CA TRP A 409 -1.17 -20.53 -19.24
C TRP A 409 -1.27 -20.49 -20.77
N ASN A 410 -0.25 -19.91 -21.42
CA ASN A 410 -0.08 -20.00 -22.85
C ASN A 410 1.00 -21.04 -23.17
N PRO A 411 0.72 -22.08 -24.00
CA PRO A 411 1.71 -23.10 -24.32
C PRO A 411 2.84 -22.63 -25.25
N GLU A 412 2.74 -21.43 -25.83
CA GLU A 412 3.82 -20.88 -26.65
C GLU A 412 5.07 -20.62 -25.79
N PRO A 413 6.26 -21.10 -26.24
CA PRO A 413 7.49 -20.96 -25.46
C PRO A 413 7.87 -19.53 -25.11
N SER A 414 7.46 -18.55 -25.90
CA SER A 414 7.68 -17.12 -25.63
C SER A 414 7.02 -16.67 -24.33
N PHE A 415 5.81 -17.14 -24.03
CA PHE A 415 5.10 -16.82 -22.78
C PHE A 415 5.92 -17.27 -21.56
N ALA A 416 6.34 -18.55 -21.54
CA ALA A 416 7.16 -19.06 -20.45
C ALA A 416 8.47 -18.28 -20.28
N ASN A 417 9.09 -17.85 -21.39
CA ASN A 417 10.33 -17.05 -21.34
C ASN A 417 10.10 -15.66 -20.71
N TYR A 418 8.95 -15.03 -20.98
CA TYR A 418 8.58 -13.79 -20.27
C TYR A 418 8.41 -14.03 -18.77
N VAL A 419 7.69 -15.09 -18.38
CA VAL A 419 7.55 -15.49 -16.96
C VAL A 419 8.91 -15.70 -16.30
N TYR A 420 9.82 -16.42 -16.93
CA TYR A 420 11.18 -16.68 -16.39
C TYR A 420 11.96 -15.38 -16.23
N ASN A 421 11.85 -14.45 -17.18
CA ASN A 421 12.50 -13.15 -17.09
C ASN A 421 11.90 -12.29 -15.97
N ASP A 422 10.58 -12.31 -15.81
CA ASP A 422 9.90 -11.59 -14.72
C ASP A 422 10.37 -12.09 -13.36
N ILE A 423 10.43 -13.41 -13.15
CA ILE A 423 10.93 -14.00 -11.89
C ILE A 423 12.37 -13.55 -11.59
N ARG A 424 13.27 -13.54 -12.59
CA ARG A 424 14.65 -13.05 -12.42
C ARG A 424 14.66 -11.58 -11.98
N ASN A 425 13.87 -10.77 -12.65
CA ASN A 425 13.83 -9.33 -12.39
C ASN A 425 13.17 -9.00 -11.04
N ILE A 426 12.16 -9.75 -10.59
CA ILE A 426 11.58 -9.65 -9.25
C ILE A 426 12.65 -9.92 -8.19
N VAL A 427 13.37 -11.04 -8.30
CA VAL A 427 14.41 -11.39 -7.33
C VAL A 427 15.52 -10.33 -7.30
N ARG A 428 15.97 -9.86 -8.46
CA ARG A 428 17.01 -8.81 -8.57
C ARG A 428 16.59 -7.50 -7.93
N ARG A 429 15.31 -7.10 -8.13
CA ARG A 429 14.76 -5.87 -7.56
C ARG A 429 14.69 -5.93 -6.03
N ASP A 430 14.22 -7.05 -5.47
CA ASP A 430 13.81 -7.12 -4.06
C ASP A 430 14.71 -8.00 -3.16
N ARG A 431 15.76 -8.61 -3.69
CA ARG A 431 16.63 -9.55 -2.95
C ARG A 431 17.34 -9.00 -1.72
N ASN A 432 17.46 -7.67 -1.59
CA ASN A 432 18.11 -7.03 -0.43
C ASN A 432 17.10 -6.62 0.66
N ARG A 433 15.79 -6.78 0.42
CA ARG A 433 14.73 -6.33 1.33
C ARG A 433 14.55 -7.29 2.50
N PRO A 434 14.61 -6.84 3.76
CA PRO A 434 14.37 -7.72 4.90
C PRO A 434 12.91 -8.18 4.99
N SER A 435 11.97 -7.45 4.41
CA SER A 435 10.56 -7.83 4.38
C SER A 435 10.27 -9.08 3.53
N VAL A 436 11.03 -9.35 2.47
CA VAL A 436 10.79 -10.52 1.62
C VAL A 436 10.96 -11.81 2.42
N TRP A 437 9.85 -12.53 2.62
CA TRP A 437 9.77 -13.76 3.40
C TRP A 437 9.79 -15.01 2.53
N LEU A 438 8.94 -15.01 1.48
CA LEU A 438 8.81 -16.09 0.52
C LEU A 438 8.77 -15.54 -0.91
N TRP A 439 9.29 -16.34 -1.84
CA TRP A 439 9.11 -16.17 -3.27
C TRP A 439 8.05 -17.15 -3.76
N GLU A 440 7.02 -16.65 -4.42
CA GLU A 440 6.00 -17.44 -5.09
C GLU A 440 6.21 -17.34 -6.61
N PRO A 441 7.12 -18.18 -7.17
CA PRO A 441 7.52 -18.08 -8.56
C PRO A 441 6.55 -18.76 -9.52
N ILE A 442 5.52 -19.41 -9.00
CA ILE A 442 4.44 -20.01 -9.79
C ILE A 442 3.43 -18.94 -10.24
N LEU A 443 2.57 -19.31 -11.18
CA LEU A 443 1.38 -18.53 -11.53
C LEU A 443 0.20 -19.01 -10.68
N ASN A 444 -0.48 -18.08 -9.99
CA ASN A 444 -1.56 -18.42 -9.06
C ASN A 444 -2.68 -19.22 -9.76
N GLU A 445 -3.13 -20.32 -9.13
CA GLU A 445 -4.26 -21.17 -9.61
C GLU A 445 -4.17 -21.56 -11.08
N THR A 446 -2.98 -21.78 -11.59
CA THR A 446 -2.73 -22.01 -13.02
C THR A 446 -2.34 -23.45 -13.30
N TRP A 447 -2.90 -24.02 -14.36
CA TRP A 447 -2.56 -25.35 -14.88
C TRP A 447 -1.38 -25.25 -15.86
N TYR A 448 -0.17 -25.28 -15.34
CA TYR A 448 1.07 -25.23 -16.11
C TYR A 448 1.71 -26.65 -16.26
N PRO A 449 2.68 -26.84 -17.18
CA PRO A 449 3.41 -28.11 -17.33
C PRO A 449 4.21 -28.49 -16.07
N ASP A 450 4.43 -29.80 -15.86
CA ASP A 450 5.09 -30.34 -14.65
C ASP A 450 6.49 -29.79 -14.41
N ASP A 451 7.26 -29.59 -15.49
CA ASP A 451 8.62 -29.07 -15.41
C ASP A 451 8.71 -27.57 -15.11
N PHE A 452 7.60 -26.83 -15.31
CA PHE A 452 7.56 -25.39 -15.05
C PHE A 452 7.87 -25.08 -13.60
N ALA A 453 7.15 -25.69 -12.65
CA ALA A 453 7.32 -25.43 -11.22
C ALA A 453 8.75 -25.72 -10.74
N LYS A 454 9.36 -26.80 -11.23
CA LYS A 454 10.76 -27.12 -10.94
C LYS A 454 11.72 -26.08 -11.49
N LYS A 455 11.48 -25.62 -12.73
CA LYS A 455 12.32 -24.63 -13.41
C LYS A 455 12.27 -23.27 -12.73
N VAL A 456 11.06 -22.77 -12.40
CA VAL A 456 10.91 -21.44 -11.78
C VAL A 456 11.46 -21.41 -10.37
N LYS A 457 11.32 -22.48 -9.59
CA LYS A 457 12.06 -22.63 -8.33
C LYS A 457 13.56 -22.52 -8.55
N GLY A 458 14.08 -23.25 -9.56
CA GLY A 458 15.50 -23.19 -9.93
C GLY A 458 15.98 -21.79 -10.23
N ILE A 459 15.19 -21.01 -10.99
CA ILE A 459 15.49 -19.61 -11.34
C ILE A 459 15.63 -18.73 -10.10
N VAL A 460 14.74 -18.85 -9.12
CA VAL A 460 14.85 -18.10 -7.86
C VAL A 460 16.17 -18.42 -7.15
N HIS A 461 16.52 -19.71 -7.03
CA HIS A 461 17.75 -20.12 -6.36
C HIS A 461 19.03 -19.83 -7.18
N GLU A 462 18.94 -19.72 -8.52
CA GLU A 462 20.03 -19.19 -9.34
C GLU A 462 20.29 -17.72 -9.05
N GLU A 463 19.23 -16.90 -8.93
CA GLU A 463 19.34 -15.47 -8.63
C GLU A 463 19.65 -15.16 -7.16
N TYR A 464 19.25 -16.06 -6.23
CA TYR A 464 19.55 -15.95 -4.81
C TYR A 464 20.18 -17.27 -4.28
N PRO A 465 21.46 -17.57 -4.60
CA PRO A 465 22.12 -18.83 -4.24
C PRO A 465 22.69 -18.83 -2.80
N TYR A 466 21.99 -18.25 -1.85
CA TYR A 466 22.42 -18.06 -0.46
C TYR A 466 21.38 -18.63 0.52
N PRO A 467 21.75 -18.84 1.81
CA PRO A 467 20.80 -19.20 2.85
C PRO A 467 19.63 -18.22 2.95
N TYR A 468 18.53 -18.70 3.54
CA TYR A 468 17.32 -17.92 3.84
C TYR A 468 16.52 -17.50 2.59
N CYS A 469 16.70 -18.18 1.47
CA CYS A 469 15.90 -18.09 0.27
C CYS A 469 14.87 -19.23 0.22
N TYR A 470 13.59 -18.92 0.31
CA TYR A 470 12.52 -19.92 0.33
C TYR A 470 11.47 -19.62 -0.72
N THR A 471 10.96 -20.69 -1.33
CA THR A 471 9.94 -20.63 -2.36
C THR A 471 8.69 -21.41 -1.92
N ALA A 472 7.52 -20.96 -2.36
CA ALA A 472 6.24 -21.58 -2.07
C ALA A 472 5.44 -21.88 -3.34
N CYS A 473 4.55 -22.88 -3.25
CA CYS A 473 3.72 -23.35 -4.35
C CYS A 473 2.40 -23.91 -3.79
N ASP A 474 1.33 -23.92 -4.58
CA ASP A 474 0.10 -24.61 -4.20
C ASP A 474 0.32 -26.11 -3.97
N ALA A 475 -0.19 -26.64 -2.88
CA ALA A 475 -0.04 -28.06 -2.54
C ALA A 475 -0.63 -29.01 -3.59
N THR A 476 -1.64 -28.56 -4.32
CA THR A 476 -2.35 -29.33 -5.36
C THR A 476 -1.81 -29.08 -6.77
N ALA A 477 -0.89 -28.13 -6.94
CA ALA A 477 -0.33 -27.83 -8.25
C ALA A 477 0.69 -28.88 -8.67
N LYS A 478 0.87 -29.04 -9.98
CA LYS A 478 1.93 -29.87 -10.57
C LYS A 478 3.29 -29.35 -10.14
N GLY A 479 4.19 -30.26 -9.73
CA GLY A 479 5.52 -29.90 -9.26
C GLY A 479 5.59 -29.41 -7.82
N SER A 480 4.51 -29.46 -7.05
CA SER A 480 4.47 -29.05 -5.64
C SER A 480 5.44 -29.88 -4.77
N GLU A 481 5.76 -31.11 -5.16
CA GLU A 481 6.72 -31.96 -4.48
C GLU A 481 8.13 -31.36 -4.38
N TYR A 482 8.51 -30.48 -5.30
CA TYR A 482 9.80 -29.79 -5.28
C TYR A 482 9.89 -28.72 -4.18
N TYR A 483 8.76 -28.22 -3.66
CA TYR A 483 8.71 -27.11 -2.71
C TYR A 483 8.60 -27.58 -1.27
N ASN A 484 9.34 -26.94 -0.37
CA ASN A 484 9.28 -27.23 1.06
C ASN A 484 8.15 -26.49 1.78
N ILE A 485 7.65 -25.42 1.19
CA ILE A 485 6.51 -24.65 1.69
C ILE A 485 5.38 -24.78 0.67
N GLN A 486 4.23 -25.25 1.14
CA GLN A 486 3.07 -25.50 0.29
C GLN A 486 1.85 -24.74 0.79
N PHE A 487 1.11 -24.16 -0.14
CA PHE A 487 -0.13 -23.48 0.19
C PHE A 487 -1.30 -24.46 0.29
N THR A 488 -1.95 -24.45 1.44
CA THR A 488 -3.14 -25.23 1.73
C THR A 488 -3.87 -24.69 2.95
N HIS A 489 -5.06 -25.20 3.22
CA HIS A 489 -5.82 -24.83 4.42
C HIS A 489 -5.25 -25.46 5.71
N PRO A 490 -5.68 -25.01 6.90
CA PRO A 490 -5.20 -25.51 8.17
C PRO A 490 -5.30 -27.02 8.34
N LEU A 491 -4.30 -27.62 8.98
CA LEU A 491 -4.17 -29.06 9.20
C LEU A 491 -4.84 -29.54 10.50
N SER A 492 -5.69 -28.76 11.09
CA SER A 492 -6.35 -29.14 12.35
C SER A 492 -7.65 -29.84 12.11
N GLY A 493 -7.69 -31.13 12.30
CA GLY A 493 -8.85 -31.94 12.71
C GLY A 493 -10.25 -31.63 12.20
N ASP A 494 -10.42 -30.62 11.36
CA ASP A 494 -11.67 -30.32 10.70
C ASP A 494 -11.70 -31.04 9.35
N PRO A 495 -12.57 -32.04 9.21
CA PRO A 495 -12.57 -32.92 8.05
C PRO A 495 -12.95 -32.25 6.73
N THR A 496 -13.47 -31.01 6.75
CA THR A 496 -13.95 -30.33 5.55
C THR A 496 -12.89 -29.54 4.81
N TRP A 497 -11.80 -29.14 5.47
CA TRP A 497 -10.85 -28.15 4.95
C TRP A 497 -9.40 -28.55 5.07
N ALA A 498 -9.08 -29.45 6.01
CA ALA A 498 -7.71 -29.94 6.20
C ALA A 498 -7.36 -30.89 5.05
N LEU A 499 -6.10 -30.84 4.62
CA LEU A 499 -5.50 -32.03 4.02
C LEU A 499 -5.76 -33.20 4.98
N SER A 500 -6.30 -34.28 4.49
CA SER A 500 -6.42 -35.50 5.29
C SER A 500 -5.05 -35.85 5.87
N SER A 501 -5.01 -36.35 7.10
CA SER A 501 -3.76 -36.66 7.81
C SER A 501 -2.79 -37.53 7.03
N ASP A 502 -3.30 -38.37 6.11
CA ASP A 502 -2.56 -39.23 5.18
C ASP A 502 -1.87 -38.45 4.02
N LYS A 503 -2.27 -37.20 3.76
CA LYS A 503 -1.64 -36.33 2.74
C LYS A 503 -0.64 -35.33 3.31
N VAL A 504 -0.51 -35.27 4.63
CA VAL A 504 0.43 -34.37 5.29
C VAL A 504 1.85 -34.95 5.19
N ASP A 505 2.71 -34.27 4.42
CA ASP A 505 4.12 -34.64 4.37
C ASP A 505 4.85 -34.04 5.60
N PRO A 506 5.43 -34.88 6.49
CA PRO A 506 6.11 -34.40 7.69
C PRO A 506 7.38 -33.59 7.40
N LYS A 507 7.83 -33.52 6.15
CA LYS A 507 9.01 -32.73 5.72
C LYS A 507 8.65 -31.37 5.17
N LYS A 508 7.35 -31.03 5.05
CA LYS A 508 6.87 -29.77 4.49
C LYS A 508 6.41 -28.81 5.58
N ASN A 509 6.38 -27.52 5.25
CA ASN A 509 5.60 -26.51 5.98
C ASN A 509 4.43 -26.07 5.13
N TYR A 510 3.38 -25.62 5.78
CA TYR A 510 2.13 -25.23 5.13
C TYR A 510 1.74 -23.81 5.51
N PHE A 511 1.08 -23.13 4.58
CA PHE A 511 0.56 -21.77 4.76
C PHE A 511 -0.75 -21.63 3.99
N THR A 512 -1.73 -20.90 4.51
CA THR A 512 -2.96 -20.60 3.77
C THR A 512 -2.80 -19.28 3.04
N ARG A 513 -2.57 -19.33 1.72
CA ARG A 513 -2.33 -18.11 0.93
C ARG A 513 -3.54 -17.18 0.86
N GLU A 514 -4.75 -17.75 0.93
CA GLU A 514 -6.02 -17.03 0.87
C GLU A 514 -7.05 -17.69 1.80
N TRP A 515 -7.69 -16.94 2.68
CA TRP A 515 -8.74 -17.41 3.56
C TRP A 515 -9.78 -16.33 3.82
N GLY A 516 -10.95 -16.69 4.34
CA GLY A 516 -12.04 -15.78 4.68
C GLY A 516 -13.04 -15.55 3.55
N ASP A 517 -12.74 -15.98 2.35
CA ASP A 517 -13.65 -15.90 1.20
C ASP A 517 -14.65 -17.08 1.20
N ASN A 518 -15.49 -17.09 2.21
CA ASN A 518 -16.50 -18.10 2.43
C ASN A 518 -17.75 -17.74 1.61
N VAL A 519 -17.77 -18.13 0.35
CA VAL A 519 -18.85 -17.78 -0.57
C VAL A 519 -19.60 -19.04 -1.03
N ASP A 520 -20.91 -18.95 -1.10
CA ASP A 520 -21.76 -19.96 -1.73
C ASP A 520 -21.70 -19.85 -3.26
N ASP A 521 -21.55 -18.62 -3.73
CA ASP A 521 -21.45 -18.20 -5.11
C ASP A 521 -20.51 -16.97 -5.21
N TRP A 522 -19.49 -17.06 -6.05
CA TRP A 522 -18.51 -15.98 -6.27
C TRP A 522 -19.14 -14.65 -6.72
N ASN A 523 -20.33 -14.72 -7.32
CA ASN A 523 -21.09 -13.56 -7.76
C ASN A 523 -22.15 -13.11 -6.74
N SER A 524 -22.28 -13.81 -5.62
CA SER A 524 -23.32 -13.53 -4.63
C SER A 524 -22.90 -12.43 -3.63
N HIS A 525 -23.83 -11.53 -3.34
CA HIS A 525 -23.74 -10.62 -2.22
C HIS A 525 -24.17 -11.23 -0.88
N ASN A 526 -24.64 -12.46 -0.87
CA ASN A 526 -25.16 -13.13 0.32
C ASN A 526 -24.09 -13.81 1.17
N SER A 527 -22.84 -13.73 0.76
CA SER A 527 -21.75 -14.33 1.50
C SER A 527 -21.44 -13.54 2.79
N PRO A 528 -21.15 -14.20 3.92
CA PRO A 528 -20.75 -13.54 5.14
C PRO A 528 -19.42 -12.75 5.02
N SER A 529 -18.60 -13.06 4.01
CA SER A 529 -17.36 -12.33 3.74
C SER A 529 -17.56 -11.01 2.97
N ARG A 530 -18.73 -10.78 2.41
CA ARG A 530 -19.03 -9.57 1.62
C ARG A 530 -19.77 -8.55 2.47
N ALA A 531 -19.21 -7.35 2.63
CA ALA A 531 -19.84 -6.27 3.36
C ALA A 531 -19.36 -4.91 2.86
N SER A 532 -20.15 -4.26 1.99
CA SER A 532 -19.95 -2.84 1.73
C SER A 532 -20.32 -2.02 2.98
N ARG A 533 -19.60 -0.95 3.24
CA ARG A 533 -19.95 0.01 4.31
C ARG A 533 -21.35 0.63 4.09
N SER A 534 -21.77 0.81 2.83
CA SER A 534 -23.08 1.34 2.50
C SER A 534 -24.25 0.44 2.93
N TRP A 535 -24.01 -0.86 3.12
CA TRP A 535 -25.06 -1.80 3.57
C TRP A 535 -25.35 -1.70 5.07
N GLY A 536 -24.54 -0.92 5.81
CA GLY A 536 -24.78 -0.61 7.21
C GLY A 536 -24.14 -1.59 8.20
N GLU A 537 -24.60 -1.51 9.43
CA GLU A 537 -23.96 -2.12 10.60
C GLU A 537 -23.96 -3.65 10.58
N TYR A 538 -25.11 -4.24 10.30
CA TYR A 538 -25.29 -5.68 10.45
C TYR A 538 -24.41 -6.52 9.51
N PRO A 539 -24.30 -6.23 8.19
CA PRO A 539 -23.36 -6.94 7.32
C PRO A 539 -21.90 -6.84 7.78
N MET A 540 -21.48 -5.69 8.29
CA MET A 540 -20.12 -5.51 8.81
C MET A 540 -19.89 -6.33 10.11
N LEU A 541 -20.88 -6.51 10.96
CA LEU A 541 -20.81 -7.40 12.13
C LEU A 541 -20.69 -8.86 11.70
N VAL A 542 -21.49 -9.27 10.69
CA VAL A 542 -21.46 -10.64 10.13
C VAL A 542 -20.08 -10.92 9.53
N GLN A 543 -19.53 -10.02 8.73
CA GLN A 543 -18.19 -10.15 8.15
C GLN A 543 -17.11 -10.30 9.23
N ALA A 544 -17.11 -9.44 10.24
CA ALA A 544 -16.13 -9.52 11.32
C ALA A 544 -16.21 -10.84 12.08
N LYS A 545 -17.44 -11.37 12.33
CA LYS A 545 -17.65 -12.69 12.94
C LYS A 545 -17.17 -13.81 12.02
N GLY A 546 -17.47 -13.72 10.71
CA GLY A 546 -17.03 -14.67 9.68
C GLY A 546 -15.51 -14.79 9.63
N TYR A 547 -14.80 -13.68 9.68
CA TYR A 547 -13.32 -13.66 9.68
C TYR A 547 -12.73 -14.12 11.02
N GLY A 548 -13.34 -13.77 12.14
CA GLY A 548 -12.83 -14.12 13.46
C GLY A 548 -13.10 -15.57 13.85
N LYS A 549 -14.36 -15.88 14.09
CA LYS A 549 -14.85 -17.21 14.46
C LYS A 549 -16.32 -17.36 14.09
N PRO A 550 -16.63 -17.89 12.91
CA PRO A 550 -18.01 -18.19 12.51
C PRO A 550 -18.62 -19.35 13.30
N ASP A 551 -19.93 -19.53 13.19
CA ASP A 551 -20.65 -20.65 13.81
C ASP A 551 -20.47 -21.97 13.04
N TYR A 552 -20.03 -21.89 11.80
CA TYR A 552 -19.66 -23.01 10.93
C TYR A 552 -18.13 -23.11 10.79
N GLN A 553 -17.66 -24.28 10.38
CA GLN A 553 -16.23 -24.53 10.32
C GLN A 553 -15.68 -24.15 8.95
N TYR A 554 -15.03 -22.98 8.89
CA TYR A 554 -14.24 -22.51 7.76
C TYR A 554 -12.85 -22.09 8.21
N THR A 555 -11.93 -21.90 7.27
CA THR A 555 -10.67 -21.25 7.56
C THR A 555 -10.96 -19.82 8.02
N CYS A 556 -10.60 -19.53 9.26
CA CYS A 556 -10.83 -18.26 9.92
C CYS A 556 -9.68 -17.97 10.90
N TYR A 557 -9.70 -16.81 11.51
CA TYR A 557 -8.64 -16.41 12.46
C TYR A 557 -8.48 -17.46 13.58
N ASP A 558 -9.58 -17.88 14.22
CA ASP A 558 -9.58 -18.87 15.30
C ASP A 558 -9.02 -20.22 14.85
N ALA A 559 -9.37 -20.68 13.63
CA ALA A 559 -8.89 -21.94 13.06
C ALA A 559 -7.37 -21.93 12.82
N LEU A 560 -6.81 -20.82 12.31
CA LEU A 560 -5.37 -20.67 12.09
C LEU A 560 -4.56 -20.79 13.39
N PHE A 561 -5.12 -20.41 14.53
CA PHE A 561 -4.51 -20.54 15.85
C PHE A 561 -4.70 -21.93 16.51
N ARG A 562 -5.48 -22.81 15.88
CA ARG A 562 -5.70 -24.20 16.38
C ARG A 562 -4.89 -25.25 15.62
N THR A 563 -4.17 -24.83 14.58
CA THR A 563 -3.37 -25.75 13.75
C THR A 563 -2.10 -26.22 14.44
N THR A 564 -1.43 -27.19 13.83
CA THR A 564 -0.09 -27.61 14.25
C THR A 564 0.94 -26.56 13.87
N ARG A 565 2.12 -26.57 14.49
CA ARG A 565 3.23 -25.67 14.15
C ARG A 565 3.73 -25.83 12.71
N GLN A 566 3.45 -26.97 12.08
CA GLN A 566 3.79 -27.23 10.69
C GLN A 566 3.06 -26.28 9.73
N HIS A 567 1.88 -25.83 10.09
CA HIS A 567 1.11 -24.80 9.40
C HIS A 567 1.45 -23.42 10.00
N VAL A 568 2.17 -22.60 9.26
CA VAL A 568 2.84 -21.40 9.79
C VAL A 568 2.02 -20.10 9.73
N GLY A 569 0.78 -20.15 9.22
CA GLY A 569 -0.12 -18.99 9.18
C GLY A 569 -0.95 -18.87 7.91
N GLY A 570 -1.49 -17.67 7.67
CA GLY A 570 -2.28 -17.44 6.46
C GLY A 570 -2.65 -15.97 6.21
N CYS A 571 -2.92 -15.65 4.93
CA CYS A 571 -3.35 -14.34 4.47
C CYS A 571 -4.86 -14.31 4.20
N LEU A 572 -5.54 -13.29 4.74
CA LEU A 572 -6.95 -13.02 4.45
C LEU A 572 -7.12 -12.63 2.98
N TRP A 573 -8.16 -13.09 2.32
CA TRP A 573 -8.69 -12.52 1.11
C TRP A 573 -9.91 -11.64 1.44
N HIS A 574 -9.79 -10.31 1.54
CA HIS A 574 -8.71 -9.44 1.11
C HIS A 574 -8.51 -8.29 2.12
N SER A 575 -7.43 -7.50 1.97
CA SER A 575 -7.16 -6.34 2.85
C SER A 575 -8.10 -5.16 2.60
N PHE A 576 -8.36 -4.85 1.34
CA PHE A 576 -9.20 -3.73 0.89
C PHE A 576 -10.29 -4.24 -0.08
N ASP A 577 -11.39 -3.53 -0.17
CA ASP A 577 -12.30 -3.73 -1.31
C ASP A 577 -11.55 -3.38 -2.59
N HIS A 578 -11.66 -4.21 -3.62
CA HIS A 578 -10.91 -4.05 -4.86
C HIS A 578 -11.77 -4.22 -6.11
N GLN A 579 -11.28 -3.68 -7.22
CA GLN A 579 -11.93 -3.79 -8.52
C GLN A 579 -11.79 -5.21 -9.09
N ARG A 580 -12.85 -5.70 -9.73
CA ARG A 580 -12.83 -6.97 -10.46
C ARG A 580 -13.11 -6.75 -11.95
N GLY A 581 -12.54 -7.59 -12.79
CA GLY A 581 -12.83 -7.55 -14.21
C GLY A 581 -14.17 -8.23 -14.54
N TYR A 582 -14.38 -9.43 -14.05
CA TYR A 582 -15.52 -10.28 -14.43
C TYR A 582 -16.85 -9.94 -13.75
N HIS A 583 -16.89 -9.06 -12.77
CA HIS A 583 -18.09 -8.74 -12.01
C HIS A 583 -18.35 -7.24 -11.96
N PRO A 584 -19.61 -6.76 -12.14
CA PRO A 584 -19.93 -5.34 -12.13
C PRO A 584 -19.74 -4.68 -10.76
N ASP A 585 -19.79 -5.44 -9.67
CA ASP A 585 -19.54 -4.92 -8.34
C ASP A 585 -18.11 -5.24 -7.87
N PRO A 586 -17.47 -4.35 -7.11
CA PRO A 586 -16.20 -4.61 -6.45
C PRO A 586 -16.26 -5.84 -5.53
N PHE A 587 -15.11 -6.39 -5.22
CA PHE A 587 -15.01 -7.37 -4.15
C PHE A 587 -15.12 -6.65 -2.79
N TYR A 588 -16.23 -6.84 -2.09
CA TYR A 588 -16.48 -6.20 -0.79
C TYR A 588 -15.91 -6.99 0.42
N GLY A 589 -14.96 -7.86 0.20
CA GLY A 589 -14.33 -8.67 1.24
C GLY A 589 -13.20 -8.00 2.00
N GLY A 590 -12.88 -6.74 1.71
CA GLY A 590 -11.87 -5.98 2.45
C GLY A 590 -12.24 -5.74 3.92
N ILE A 591 -11.23 -5.66 4.79
CA ILE A 591 -11.40 -5.15 6.15
C ILE A 591 -11.53 -3.61 6.18
N MET A 592 -11.18 -2.98 5.09
CA MET A 592 -11.38 -1.57 4.77
C MET A 592 -11.97 -1.46 3.37
N ASP A 593 -12.68 -0.35 3.07
CA ASP A 593 -13.18 -0.09 1.74
C ASP A 593 -12.07 0.38 0.77
N ASN A 594 -12.44 0.69 -0.48
CA ASN A 594 -11.50 1.12 -1.52
C ASN A 594 -10.86 2.51 -1.29
N PHE A 595 -11.38 3.29 -0.34
CA PHE A 595 -10.75 4.51 0.21
C PHE A 595 -10.01 4.27 1.52
N ARG A 596 -9.85 3.01 1.93
CA ARG A 596 -9.22 2.59 3.20
C ARG A 596 -9.98 3.08 4.44
N GLN A 597 -11.30 3.31 4.33
CA GLN A 597 -12.13 3.57 5.49
C GLN A 597 -12.46 2.25 6.20
N PRO A 598 -12.31 2.16 7.54
CA PRO A 598 -12.40 0.89 8.25
C PRO A 598 -13.84 0.35 8.30
N LYS A 599 -13.96 -0.97 8.22
CA LYS A 599 -15.14 -1.76 8.57
C LYS A 599 -15.00 -2.31 10.00
N TYR A 600 -16.01 -3.00 10.53
CA TYR A 600 -15.89 -3.60 11.87
C TYR A 600 -14.84 -4.71 11.93
N SER A 601 -14.61 -5.42 10.82
CA SER A 601 -13.53 -6.40 10.71
C SER A 601 -12.13 -5.79 10.93
N TYR A 602 -11.87 -4.55 10.54
CA TYR A 602 -10.62 -3.84 10.86
C TYR A 602 -10.35 -3.82 12.38
N TYR A 603 -11.35 -3.44 13.18
CA TYR A 603 -11.20 -3.39 14.65
C TYR A 603 -11.16 -4.78 15.28
N MET A 604 -11.82 -5.77 14.68
CA MET A 604 -11.70 -7.17 15.09
C MET A 604 -10.27 -7.68 14.92
N PHE A 605 -9.63 -7.41 13.76
CA PHE A 605 -8.22 -7.73 13.55
C PHE A 605 -7.31 -6.98 14.54
N MET A 606 -7.52 -5.67 14.71
CA MET A 606 -6.78 -4.83 15.64
C MET A 606 -6.81 -5.37 17.07
N SER A 607 -7.93 -5.99 17.47
CA SER A 607 -8.06 -6.60 18.80
C SER A 607 -7.27 -7.89 18.98
N GLN A 608 -6.63 -8.41 17.92
CA GLN A 608 -5.81 -9.62 18.02
C GLN A 608 -4.33 -9.33 18.29
N ARG A 609 -3.90 -8.07 18.20
CA ARG A 609 -2.52 -7.66 18.48
C ARG A 609 -2.21 -7.71 19.99
N PRO A 610 -0.91 -7.80 20.39
CA PRO A 610 -0.51 -7.72 21.79
C PRO A 610 -1.03 -6.46 22.50
N ASN A 611 -1.38 -6.58 23.78
CA ASN A 611 -1.89 -5.46 24.58
C ASN A 611 -0.79 -4.59 25.23
N GLN A 612 0.49 -4.89 25.00
CA GLN A 612 1.61 -4.04 25.41
C GLN A 612 1.95 -3.02 24.32
N LYS A 613 2.21 -1.77 24.74
CA LYS A 613 2.75 -0.75 23.82
C LYS A 613 4.16 -1.15 23.38
N ASN A 614 4.41 -1.17 22.09
CA ASN A 614 5.72 -1.44 21.52
C ASN A 614 6.32 -0.14 20.94
N PRO A 615 7.33 0.47 21.63
CA PRO A 615 7.94 1.72 21.19
C PRO A 615 8.83 1.56 19.94
N SER A 616 9.17 0.33 19.54
CA SER A 616 9.95 0.06 18.33
C SER A 616 9.14 0.15 17.04
N LEU A 617 7.80 0.22 17.15
CA LEU A 617 6.91 0.31 16.00
C LEU A 617 6.47 1.75 15.74
N ILE A 618 6.52 2.17 14.48
CA ILE A 618 5.84 3.38 13.99
C ILE A 618 4.32 3.15 13.98
N ALA A 619 3.91 1.94 13.68
CA ALA A 619 2.52 1.51 13.68
C ALA A 619 1.92 1.52 15.09
N ASP A 620 0.60 1.59 15.16
CA ASP A 620 -0.13 1.54 16.43
C ASP A 620 0.08 0.20 17.15
N SER A 621 0.20 0.27 18.46
CA SER A 621 0.38 -0.90 19.33
C SER A 621 -0.22 -0.63 20.71
N GLY A 622 -0.39 -1.69 21.50
CA GLY A 622 -0.91 -1.61 22.85
C GLY A 622 -2.42 -1.86 22.97
N PRO A 623 -2.99 -1.56 24.16
CA PRO A 623 -4.34 -1.95 24.50
C PRO A 623 -5.38 -1.17 23.69
N MET A 624 -6.49 -1.85 23.38
CA MET A 624 -7.63 -1.25 22.69
C MET A 624 -8.95 -1.85 23.16
N VAL A 625 -10.00 -1.07 23.05
CA VAL A 625 -11.40 -1.50 23.16
C VAL A 625 -12.23 -0.74 22.15
N TYR A 626 -13.13 -1.42 21.44
CA TYR A 626 -14.01 -0.83 20.45
C TYR A 626 -15.42 -1.40 20.55
N ILE A 627 -16.43 -0.53 20.61
CA ILE A 627 -17.85 -0.89 20.60
C ILE A 627 -18.31 -0.93 19.14
N ALA A 628 -18.67 -2.10 18.66
CA ALA A 628 -19.27 -2.31 17.36
C ALA A 628 -20.81 -2.28 17.46
N ASN A 629 -21.34 -1.13 17.84
CA ASN A 629 -22.76 -0.79 17.89
C ASN A 629 -22.89 0.74 17.74
N ALA A 630 -23.59 1.19 16.75
CA ALA A 630 -23.70 2.62 16.42
C ALA A 630 -24.84 3.33 17.16
N MET A 631 -25.58 2.63 18.00
CA MET A 631 -26.76 3.13 18.71
C MET A 631 -27.78 3.78 17.78
N THR A 632 -28.03 3.15 16.62
CA THR A 632 -29.03 3.58 15.65
C THR A 632 -30.35 2.80 15.82
N PRO A 633 -31.46 3.23 15.17
CA PRO A 633 -32.68 2.44 15.16
C PRO A 633 -32.54 1.02 14.60
N PHE A 634 -31.51 0.74 13.82
CA PHE A 634 -31.21 -0.55 13.21
C PHE A 634 -30.08 -1.31 13.91
N SER A 635 -29.49 -0.73 14.96
CA SER A 635 -28.47 -1.41 15.73
C SER A 635 -29.05 -2.58 16.51
N PRO A 636 -28.36 -3.74 16.59
CA PRO A 636 -28.83 -4.89 17.36
C PRO A 636 -28.89 -4.58 18.85
N ALA A 637 -29.80 -5.25 19.56
CA ALA A 637 -29.86 -5.19 21.01
C ALA A 637 -28.63 -5.79 21.68
N ASP A 638 -28.04 -6.79 21.07
CA ASP A 638 -26.75 -7.37 21.45
C ASP A 638 -25.61 -6.40 21.07
N VAL A 639 -24.73 -6.11 22.03
CA VAL A 639 -23.60 -5.21 21.81
C VAL A 639 -22.31 -6.01 21.65
N THR A 640 -21.68 -5.88 20.48
CA THR A 640 -20.39 -6.52 20.19
C THR A 640 -19.25 -5.59 20.54
N ILE A 641 -18.21 -6.14 21.17
CA ILE A 641 -16.98 -5.43 21.53
C ILE A 641 -15.75 -6.20 21.01
N TYR A 642 -14.81 -5.48 20.47
CA TYR A 642 -13.47 -5.96 20.12
C TYR A 642 -12.45 -5.37 21.10
N SER A 643 -11.64 -6.22 21.73
CA SER A 643 -10.64 -5.78 22.71
C SER A 643 -9.53 -6.80 22.89
N ASN A 644 -8.29 -6.34 23.03
CA ASN A 644 -7.14 -7.16 23.42
C ASN A 644 -6.85 -7.11 24.93
N CYS A 645 -7.66 -6.40 25.72
CA CYS A 645 -7.50 -6.30 27.17
C CYS A 645 -7.84 -7.63 27.90
N ASP A 646 -7.37 -7.79 29.15
CA ASP A 646 -7.62 -8.99 29.94
C ASP A 646 -9.08 -9.08 30.40
N SER A 647 -9.69 -7.93 30.63
CA SER A 647 -11.11 -7.84 30.96
C SER A 647 -11.72 -6.56 30.37
N VAL A 648 -13.04 -6.60 30.16
CA VAL A 648 -13.83 -5.51 29.63
C VAL A 648 -15.09 -5.33 30.44
N THR A 649 -15.44 -4.09 30.74
CA THR A 649 -16.77 -3.73 31.24
C THR A 649 -17.53 -2.95 30.20
N LEU A 650 -18.83 -3.16 30.08
CA LEU A 650 -19.74 -2.36 29.26
C LEU A 650 -20.83 -1.79 30.15
N THR A 651 -21.01 -0.49 30.08
CA THR A 651 -22.08 0.22 30.75
C THR A 651 -23.03 0.83 29.70
N TYR A 652 -24.30 0.49 29.78
CA TYR A 652 -25.36 1.27 29.16
C TYR A 652 -26.01 2.11 30.29
N ASN A 653 -25.90 3.42 30.18
CA ASN A 653 -26.25 4.32 31.29
C ASN A 653 -27.76 4.41 31.59
N LYS A 654 -28.64 3.81 30.78
CA LYS A 654 -30.07 3.73 30.96
C LYS A 654 -30.35 2.62 31.96
N GLY A 655 -30.24 2.03 32.64
CA GLY A 655 -30.58 0.97 33.57
C GLY A 655 -29.53 0.73 34.66
N GLY A 656 -28.41 1.44 34.57
CA GLY A 656 -27.34 1.32 35.59
C GLY A 656 -26.64 -0.04 35.64
N LYS A 657 -26.95 -0.94 34.70
CA LYS A 657 -26.35 -2.29 34.67
C LYS A 657 -24.97 -2.21 34.02
N VAL A 658 -24.01 -2.87 34.71
CA VAL A 658 -22.65 -3.06 34.18
C VAL A 658 -22.48 -4.50 33.79
N TYR A 659 -22.13 -4.73 32.54
CA TYR A 659 -21.80 -6.04 32.00
C TYR A 659 -20.29 -6.24 32.07
N THR A 660 -19.83 -7.42 32.39
CA THR A 660 -18.41 -7.73 32.56
C THR A 660 -18.01 -8.96 31.76
N TYR A 661 -16.81 -8.92 31.21
CA TYR A 661 -16.17 -10.04 30.56
C TYR A 661 -14.72 -10.15 31.04
N ALA A 662 -14.24 -11.34 31.31
CA ALA A 662 -12.85 -11.64 31.62
C ALA A 662 -12.32 -12.71 30.65
N LYS A 663 -11.18 -12.43 30.04
CA LYS A 663 -10.53 -13.36 29.11
C LYS A 663 -9.94 -14.55 29.87
N ALA A 664 -10.24 -15.77 29.44
CA ALA A 664 -9.66 -16.98 30.04
C ALA A 664 -8.15 -17.03 29.82
N LYS A 665 -7.37 -17.34 30.88
CA LYS A 665 -5.90 -17.38 30.82
C LYS A 665 -5.36 -18.45 29.88
N ASN A 666 -5.99 -19.63 29.83
CA ASN A 666 -5.56 -20.78 29.00
C ASN A 666 -6.43 -20.91 27.73
N ARG A 667 -6.61 -19.82 27.04
CA ARG A 667 -7.42 -19.79 25.82
C ARG A 667 -6.72 -20.51 24.67
N VAL A 668 -7.48 -21.28 23.90
CA VAL A 668 -7.06 -21.89 22.63
C VAL A 668 -7.80 -21.21 21.48
N GLY A 669 -7.13 -20.98 20.35
CA GLY A 669 -7.65 -20.28 19.19
C GLY A 669 -7.23 -18.80 19.15
N MET A 670 -8.00 -17.96 18.50
CA MET A 670 -7.66 -16.53 18.29
C MET A 670 -7.31 -15.83 19.62
N PRO A 671 -6.31 -14.92 19.65
CA PRO A 671 -5.80 -14.31 20.89
C PRO A 671 -6.86 -13.57 21.72
N SER A 672 -7.80 -12.90 21.07
CA SER A 672 -8.89 -12.20 21.73
C SER A 672 -10.23 -12.59 21.12
N PRO A 673 -11.22 -13.03 21.91
CA PRO A 673 -12.52 -13.41 21.40
C PRO A 673 -13.33 -12.20 20.99
N ILE A 674 -14.28 -12.40 20.11
CA ILE A 674 -15.36 -11.45 19.85
C ILE A 674 -16.29 -11.48 21.07
N ILE A 675 -16.39 -10.38 21.78
CA ILE A 675 -17.21 -10.26 22.99
C ILE A 675 -18.58 -9.78 22.58
N THR A 676 -19.65 -10.50 22.97
CA THR A 676 -21.02 -10.07 22.72
C THR A 676 -21.79 -10.07 24.03
N PHE A 677 -22.26 -8.92 24.45
CA PHE A 677 -23.16 -8.76 25.57
C PHE A 677 -24.59 -8.79 25.07
N LYS A 678 -25.40 -9.67 25.62
CA LYS A 678 -26.76 -9.93 25.18
C LYS A 678 -27.75 -8.91 25.75
N ASP A 679 -28.71 -8.49 24.93
CA ASP A 679 -29.88 -7.72 25.34
C ASP A 679 -29.53 -6.43 26.12
N VAL A 680 -28.64 -5.62 25.56
CA VAL A 680 -28.08 -4.41 26.22
C VAL A 680 -28.75 -3.13 25.73
N PHE A 681 -28.89 -2.96 24.42
CA PHE A 681 -29.34 -1.70 23.79
C PHE A 681 -30.73 -1.83 23.18
N HIS A 682 -31.64 -0.96 23.61
CA HIS A 682 -32.98 -0.87 23.06
C HIS A 682 -33.30 0.55 22.63
N MET A 683 -33.39 0.79 21.34
CA MET A 683 -33.69 2.11 20.78
C MET A 683 -34.99 2.72 21.29
N MET A 684 -35.99 1.90 21.66
CA MET A 684 -37.26 2.40 22.17
C MET A 684 -37.12 3.10 23.52
N ASP A 685 -36.21 2.67 24.38
CA ASP A 685 -35.91 3.32 25.66
C ASP A 685 -35.40 4.74 25.43
N ASP A 686 -34.52 4.94 24.43
CA ASP A 686 -34.02 6.25 24.06
C ASP A 686 -35.12 7.15 23.46
N LYS A 687 -36.02 6.59 22.66
CA LYS A 687 -37.12 7.29 22.04
C LYS A 687 -38.11 7.84 23.08
N GLU A 688 -38.41 7.09 24.13
CA GLU A 688 -39.27 7.54 25.22
C GLU A 688 -38.70 8.73 25.98
N LEU A 689 -37.40 8.71 26.24
CA LEU A 689 -36.70 9.81 26.92
C LEU A 689 -36.67 11.09 26.09
N SER A 690 -36.52 10.99 24.76
CA SER A 690 -36.57 12.14 23.85
C SER A 690 -37.97 12.79 23.83
N ARG A 691 -39.02 11.98 23.93
CA ARG A 691 -40.42 12.45 24.04
C ARG A 691 -40.71 13.21 25.31
N GLN A 692 -40.09 12.87 26.42
CA GLN A 692 -40.25 13.53 27.71
C GLN A 692 -39.46 14.83 27.84
N LYS A 693 -38.89 15.37 26.72
CA LYS A 693 -38.02 16.55 26.66
C LYS A 693 -36.77 16.45 27.58
N LYS A 694 -36.51 15.28 28.17
CA LYS A 694 -35.27 14.97 28.83
C LYS A 694 -34.32 14.64 27.69
N GLN A 695 -33.38 15.52 27.39
CA GLN A 695 -32.33 15.23 26.41
C GLN A 695 -31.66 13.93 26.85
N SER A 696 -31.67 12.96 25.94
CA SER A 696 -31.08 11.66 26.21
C SER A 696 -29.55 11.82 26.27
N ASP A 697 -28.97 11.69 27.45
CA ASP A 697 -27.54 11.51 27.64
C ASP A 697 -27.16 10.02 27.56
N SER A 698 -27.93 9.25 26.77
CA SER A 698 -27.66 7.83 26.55
C SER A 698 -26.27 7.63 25.98
N TYR A 699 -25.59 6.63 26.48
CA TYR A 699 -24.33 6.17 25.93
C TYR A 699 -24.06 4.70 26.27
N LEU A 700 -23.30 4.07 25.42
CA LEU A 700 -22.56 2.84 25.69
C LEU A 700 -21.10 3.23 25.99
N LEU A 701 -20.59 2.75 27.12
CA LEU A 701 -19.20 2.96 27.55
C LEU A 701 -18.52 1.62 27.77
N ALA A 702 -17.54 1.32 26.97
CA ALA A 702 -16.67 0.15 27.18
C ALA A 702 -15.34 0.59 27.79
N GLN A 703 -14.88 -0.14 28.81
CA GLN A 703 -13.63 0.08 29.50
C GLN A 703 -12.81 -1.21 29.49
N GLY A 704 -11.56 -1.14 29.01
CA GLY A 704 -10.63 -2.26 28.94
C GLY A 704 -9.58 -2.20 30.03
N TYR A 705 -9.29 -3.34 30.66
CA TYR A 705 -8.36 -3.44 31.78
C TYR A 705 -7.25 -4.45 31.45
N VAL A 706 -6.02 -4.10 31.82
CA VAL A 706 -4.84 -4.98 31.81
C VAL A 706 -4.26 -4.98 33.21
N ASP A 707 -4.02 -6.16 33.76
CA ASP A 707 -3.56 -6.33 35.16
C ASP A 707 -4.43 -5.53 36.19
N GLY A 708 -5.75 -5.49 35.93
CA GLY A 708 -6.73 -4.78 36.78
C GLY A 708 -6.72 -3.25 36.66
N LYS A 709 -5.85 -2.68 35.80
CA LYS A 709 -5.76 -1.24 35.54
C LYS A 709 -6.56 -0.87 34.30
N LEU A 710 -7.33 0.22 34.37
CA LEU A 710 -8.01 0.80 33.20
C LEU A 710 -6.97 1.36 32.24
N VAL A 711 -6.96 0.85 30.99
CA VAL A 711 -5.97 1.21 29.96
C VAL A 711 -6.58 1.68 28.65
N ALA A 712 -7.85 1.37 28.39
CA ALA A 712 -8.53 1.76 27.17
C ALA A 712 -10.01 2.07 27.42
N THR A 713 -10.56 3.03 26.70
CA THR A 713 -11.97 3.42 26.83
C THR A 713 -12.53 3.77 25.44
N HIS A 714 -13.75 3.31 25.16
CA HIS A 714 -14.51 3.71 23.98
C HIS A 714 -15.94 4.01 24.36
N GLN A 715 -16.47 5.14 23.88
CA GLN A 715 -17.84 5.58 24.12
C GLN A 715 -18.57 5.79 22.81
N VAL A 716 -19.81 5.33 22.74
CA VAL A 716 -20.73 5.58 21.63
C VAL A 716 -21.98 6.25 22.18
N LYS A 717 -22.52 7.21 21.43
CA LYS A 717 -23.77 7.93 21.72
C LYS A 717 -24.69 7.88 20.52
N PRO A 718 -26.01 7.84 20.72
CA PRO A 718 -26.97 8.05 19.63
C PRO A 718 -26.78 9.41 19.02
N THR A 719 -26.77 9.49 17.69
CA THR A 719 -26.63 10.77 17.01
C THR A 719 -27.92 11.56 17.05
N ARG A 720 -27.83 12.81 17.44
CA ARG A 720 -28.92 13.79 17.43
C ARG A 720 -29.14 14.31 16.00
N ARG A 721 -29.86 15.42 15.89
CA ARG A 721 -30.09 16.12 14.61
C ARG A 721 -28.75 16.54 14.00
N PRO A 722 -28.52 16.29 12.71
CA PRO A 722 -27.35 16.79 12.00
C PRO A 722 -27.25 18.30 12.11
N SER A 723 -26.09 18.83 12.47
CA SER A 723 -25.86 20.28 12.66
C SER A 723 -24.62 20.80 11.97
N ARG A 724 -23.62 19.96 11.72
CA ARG A 724 -22.35 20.35 11.12
C ARG A 724 -21.72 19.23 10.32
N ILE A 725 -20.78 19.61 9.45
CA ILE A 725 -19.86 18.69 8.78
C ILE A 725 -18.53 18.74 9.51
N LYS A 726 -18.02 17.58 9.95
CA LYS A 726 -16.70 17.41 10.53
C LYS A 726 -15.74 16.90 9.45
N LEU A 727 -14.51 17.45 9.38
CA LEU A 727 -13.47 16.98 8.48
C LEU A 727 -12.23 16.54 9.25
N TRP A 728 -11.50 15.59 8.66
CA TRP A 728 -10.15 15.25 9.08
C TRP A 728 -9.33 14.77 7.86
N VAL A 729 -8.01 14.86 7.99
CA VAL A 729 -7.06 14.33 6.99
C VAL A 729 -6.67 12.91 7.38
N ASP A 730 -6.84 11.98 6.46
CA ASP A 730 -6.44 10.58 6.62
C ASP A 730 -5.02 10.40 6.04
N ASN A 731 -4.03 10.92 6.75
CA ASN A 731 -2.62 10.92 6.32
C ASN A 731 -1.70 10.02 7.16
N GLU A 732 -2.25 9.29 8.13
CA GLU A 732 -1.49 8.42 9.04
C GLU A 732 -0.27 9.11 9.69
N GLY A 733 -0.34 10.43 9.89
CA GLY A 733 0.71 11.26 10.47
C GLY A 733 1.84 11.63 9.51
N THR A 734 1.70 11.39 8.20
CA THR A 734 2.69 11.75 7.18
C THR A 734 2.40 13.10 6.54
N SER A 735 3.41 13.71 5.93
CA SER A 735 3.23 14.93 5.12
C SER A 735 2.71 14.62 3.73
N LEU A 736 2.19 15.65 3.07
CA LEU A 736 1.88 15.68 1.64
C LEU A 736 3.01 16.42 0.92
N HIS A 737 3.62 15.81 -0.10
CA HIS A 737 4.73 16.41 -0.84
C HIS A 737 4.23 17.22 -2.04
N ALA A 738 4.80 18.40 -2.24
CA ALA A 738 4.47 19.29 -3.37
C ALA A 738 5.27 18.89 -4.63
N ASP A 739 4.98 17.72 -5.17
CA ASP A 739 5.63 17.15 -6.37
C ASP A 739 4.71 17.05 -7.58
N GLY A 740 3.45 17.47 -7.43
CA GLY A 740 2.43 17.38 -8.47
C GLY A 740 1.78 15.99 -8.59
N SER A 741 2.21 15.05 -7.75
CA SER A 741 1.82 13.63 -7.80
C SER A 741 1.26 13.14 -6.49
N ASP A 742 1.78 13.58 -5.35
CA ASP A 742 1.40 13.06 -4.03
C ASP A 742 -0.05 13.37 -3.69
N MET A 743 -0.68 12.42 -3.02
CA MET A 743 -2.11 12.45 -2.74
C MET A 743 -2.41 12.16 -1.26
N VAL A 744 -3.53 12.73 -0.78
CA VAL A 744 -4.04 12.46 0.57
C VAL A 744 -5.57 12.43 0.56
N THR A 745 -6.15 11.57 1.39
CA THR A 745 -7.61 11.52 1.57
C THR A 745 -8.05 12.51 2.65
N VAL A 746 -9.04 13.35 2.34
CA VAL A 746 -9.78 14.15 3.30
C VAL A 746 -11.15 13.52 3.47
N VAL A 747 -11.56 13.29 4.70
CA VAL A 747 -12.83 12.63 5.02
C VAL A 747 -13.77 13.63 5.66
N ALA A 748 -14.99 13.75 5.13
CA ALA A 748 -16.07 14.50 5.73
C ALA A 748 -17.05 13.54 6.42
N ALA A 749 -17.66 13.99 7.52
CA ALA A 749 -18.72 13.28 8.19
C ALA A 749 -19.82 14.26 8.64
N ILE A 750 -21.08 13.89 8.37
CA ILE A 750 -22.21 14.62 8.91
C ILE A 750 -22.35 14.28 10.40
N ALA A 751 -22.33 15.28 11.26
CA ALA A 751 -22.33 15.11 12.71
C ALA A 751 -23.39 16.00 13.38
N ASP A 752 -23.73 15.63 14.63
CA ASP A 752 -24.54 16.46 15.50
C ASP A 752 -23.70 17.56 16.19
N ASP A 753 -24.33 18.33 17.06
CA ASP A 753 -23.70 19.42 17.81
C ASP A 753 -22.61 18.97 18.79
N GLN A 754 -22.64 17.68 19.19
CA GLN A 754 -21.61 17.06 20.04
C GLN A 754 -20.49 16.38 19.22
N GLY A 755 -20.62 16.31 17.90
CA GLY A 755 -19.63 15.68 17.01
C GLY A 755 -19.83 14.19 16.80
N ASN A 756 -20.98 13.61 17.24
CA ASN A 756 -21.30 12.22 16.94
C ASN A 756 -21.71 12.09 15.47
N ILE A 757 -21.14 11.12 14.77
CA ILE A 757 -21.34 10.91 13.34
C ILE A 757 -22.72 10.29 13.08
N LYS A 758 -23.48 10.87 12.16
CA LYS A 758 -24.78 10.35 11.70
C LYS A 758 -24.56 9.20 10.72
N ARG A 759 -24.57 7.96 11.25
CA ARG A 759 -24.28 6.76 10.46
C ARG A 759 -25.32 6.46 9.37
N LEU A 760 -26.59 6.65 9.68
CA LEU A 760 -27.70 6.45 8.74
C LEU A 760 -27.99 7.74 7.97
N ASN A 761 -27.05 8.19 7.16
CA ASN A 761 -27.18 9.36 6.31
C ASN A 761 -26.70 9.03 4.89
N ASN A 762 -27.47 9.41 3.90
CA ASN A 762 -27.19 9.20 2.47
C ASN A 762 -27.14 10.52 1.69
N GLU A 763 -26.91 11.65 2.37
CA GLU A 763 -26.67 12.93 1.70
C GLU A 763 -25.43 12.86 0.80
N HIS A 764 -25.33 13.80 -0.12
CA HIS A 764 -24.14 14.00 -0.96
C HIS A 764 -23.36 15.21 -0.45
N ILE A 765 -22.06 15.04 -0.31
CA ILE A 765 -21.12 16.09 0.08
C ILE A 765 -20.43 16.62 -1.16
N LEU A 766 -20.51 17.94 -1.35
CA LEU A 766 -19.72 18.66 -2.34
C LEU A 766 -18.48 19.24 -1.66
N PHE A 767 -17.32 18.92 -2.20
CA PHE A 767 -16.05 19.49 -1.78
C PHE A 767 -15.62 20.62 -2.70
N SER A 768 -15.00 21.65 -2.13
CA SER A 768 -14.26 22.67 -2.84
C SER A 768 -12.90 22.91 -2.20
N ILE A 769 -11.95 23.40 -2.98
CA ILE A 769 -10.56 23.53 -2.58
C ILE A 769 -9.99 24.88 -3.02
N GLU A 770 -9.12 25.45 -2.19
CA GLU A 770 -8.32 26.64 -2.49
C GLU A 770 -6.86 26.39 -2.12
N GLY A 771 -5.91 27.02 -2.82
CA GLY A 771 -4.48 26.92 -2.56
C GLY A 771 -3.77 25.88 -3.41
N GLU A 772 -2.70 25.27 -2.85
CA GLU A 772 -1.72 24.45 -3.59
C GLU A 772 -2.13 22.97 -3.69
N GLY A 773 -3.38 22.72 -4.06
CA GLY A 773 -3.93 21.38 -4.27
C GLY A 773 -5.06 21.33 -5.26
N ARG A 774 -5.44 20.13 -5.67
CA ARG A 774 -6.58 19.86 -6.53
C ARG A 774 -7.37 18.64 -6.07
N ILE A 775 -8.68 18.64 -6.29
CA ILE A 775 -9.52 17.46 -6.08
C ILE A 775 -9.26 16.48 -7.22
N VAL A 776 -9.06 15.20 -6.88
CA VAL A 776 -8.94 14.10 -7.85
C VAL A 776 -10.32 13.46 -8.03
N GLY A 777 -10.78 13.47 -9.28
CA GLY A 777 -12.12 13.01 -9.61
C GLY A 777 -13.15 14.16 -9.62
N ASP A 778 -14.36 13.87 -10.11
CA ASP A 778 -15.41 14.82 -10.39
C ASP A 778 -16.79 14.14 -10.34
N GLN A 779 -17.77 14.73 -10.97
CA GLN A 779 -19.13 14.19 -11.06
C GLN A 779 -19.19 12.92 -11.93
N GLU A 780 -18.38 12.82 -12.98
CA GLU A 780 -18.38 11.66 -13.89
C GLU A 780 -17.81 10.41 -13.19
N SER A 781 -16.85 10.61 -12.28
CA SER A 781 -16.31 9.58 -11.41
C SER A 781 -17.10 9.35 -10.12
N PHE A 782 -18.24 10.00 -9.94
CA PHE A 782 -19.09 9.94 -8.72
C PHE A 782 -18.33 10.26 -7.42
N SER A 783 -17.26 11.03 -7.49
CA SER A 783 -16.36 11.32 -6.39
C SER A 783 -16.44 12.76 -5.89
N ASN A 784 -17.15 13.67 -6.62
CA ASN A 784 -17.46 15.01 -6.17
C ASN A 784 -18.62 15.64 -6.98
N PRO A 785 -19.84 15.70 -6.45
CA PRO A 785 -20.25 15.33 -5.08
C PRO A 785 -20.14 13.84 -4.80
N VAL A 786 -19.86 13.49 -3.55
CA VAL A 786 -19.72 12.11 -3.11
C VAL A 786 -20.83 11.71 -2.14
N GLU A 787 -21.38 10.51 -2.30
CA GLU A 787 -22.40 9.96 -1.41
C GLU A 787 -21.79 9.61 -0.04
N VAL A 788 -22.52 9.95 1.03
CA VAL A 788 -22.15 9.55 2.39
C VAL A 788 -22.43 8.07 2.60
N LYS A 789 -21.39 7.29 2.88
CA LYS A 789 -21.46 5.86 3.18
C LYS A 789 -21.10 5.60 4.64
N TRP A 790 -22.02 5.04 5.38
CA TRP A 790 -21.86 4.80 6.83
C TRP A 790 -21.38 6.03 7.59
N GLY A 791 -21.94 7.19 7.24
CA GLY A 791 -21.71 8.48 7.89
C GLY A 791 -20.48 9.24 7.43
N THR A 792 -19.69 8.73 6.49
CA THR A 792 -18.47 9.38 5.97
C THR A 792 -18.48 9.51 4.45
N ALA A 793 -17.81 10.55 3.96
CA ALA A 793 -17.63 10.86 2.54
C ALA A 793 -16.16 11.25 2.32
N PRO A 794 -15.34 10.39 1.71
CA PRO A 794 -13.95 10.69 1.41
C PRO A 794 -13.80 11.46 0.09
N VAL A 795 -12.78 12.32 0.01
CA VAL A 795 -12.29 12.93 -1.23
C VAL A 795 -10.78 12.80 -1.32
N LEU A 796 -10.27 12.56 -2.52
CA LEU A 796 -8.83 12.48 -2.78
C LEU A 796 -8.31 13.84 -3.22
N ILE A 797 -7.28 14.35 -2.53
CA ILE A 797 -6.60 15.61 -2.82
C ILE A 797 -5.20 15.30 -3.33
N GLN A 798 -4.82 15.90 -4.45
CA GLN A 798 -3.47 15.84 -5.02
C GLN A 798 -2.79 17.19 -4.87
N SER A 799 -1.50 17.19 -4.50
CA SER A 799 -0.67 18.39 -4.42
C SER A 799 -0.40 19.02 -5.79
N THR A 800 -0.03 20.31 -5.79
CA THR A 800 0.65 20.94 -6.92
C THR A 800 2.17 20.76 -6.80
N THR A 801 2.96 21.36 -7.71
CA THR A 801 4.42 21.40 -7.61
C THR A 801 4.93 22.55 -6.73
N THR A 802 4.04 23.33 -6.14
CA THR A 802 4.36 24.43 -5.23
C THR A 802 3.95 24.06 -3.81
N ALA A 803 4.90 24.08 -2.89
CA ALA A 803 4.61 23.84 -1.47
C ALA A 803 3.77 24.97 -0.87
N GLY A 804 2.73 24.64 -0.12
CA GLY A 804 1.85 25.64 0.47
C GLY A 804 0.58 25.09 1.09
N LYS A 805 -0.27 26.03 1.49
CA LYS A 805 -1.54 25.74 2.16
C LYS A 805 -2.61 25.29 1.18
N ILE A 806 -3.43 24.37 1.65
CA ILE A 806 -4.58 23.81 0.95
C ILE A 806 -5.77 23.90 1.90
N LYS A 807 -6.82 24.62 1.49
CA LYS A 807 -8.05 24.75 2.27
C LYS A 807 -9.14 23.94 1.59
N VAL A 808 -9.74 23.01 2.33
CA VAL A 808 -10.84 22.17 1.84
C VAL A 808 -12.10 22.54 2.57
N LYS A 809 -13.15 22.83 1.81
CA LYS A 809 -14.50 23.05 2.30
C LYS A 809 -15.39 21.88 1.90
N ALA A 810 -16.28 21.43 2.78
CA ALA A 810 -17.31 20.45 2.50
C ALA A 810 -18.69 21.01 2.83
N SER A 811 -19.65 20.80 1.93
CA SER A 811 -21.04 21.23 2.09
C SER A 811 -22.01 20.15 1.62
N VAL A 812 -23.21 20.09 2.21
CA VAL A 812 -24.27 19.22 1.71
C VAL A 812 -24.83 19.80 0.41
N VAL A 813 -25.06 18.95 -0.57
CA VAL A 813 -25.57 19.37 -1.89
C VAL A 813 -26.97 19.98 -1.78
N TRP A 814 -27.89 19.36 -1.03
CA TRP A 814 -29.24 19.80 -0.83
C TRP A 814 -29.35 20.76 0.36
N GLN A 815 -29.57 22.04 0.09
CA GLN A 815 -29.68 23.09 1.09
C GLN A 815 -31.14 23.29 1.54
N GLY A 816 -31.38 23.35 2.86
CA GLY A 816 -32.68 23.57 3.46
C GLY A 816 -32.60 24.21 4.85
N LYS A 817 -33.73 24.43 5.51
CA LYS A 817 -33.78 25.05 6.87
C LYS A 817 -33.01 24.28 7.94
N THR A 818 -32.68 23.04 7.68
CA THR A 818 -32.03 22.13 8.62
C THR A 818 -30.66 21.59 8.09
N THR A 819 -30.12 22.28 7.09
CA THR A 819 -28.82 21.95 6.50
C THR A 819 -27.73 22.05 7.56
N PRO A 820 -26.87 21.04 7.69
CA PRO A 820 -25.64 21.12 8.52
C PRO A 820 -24.76 22.28 8.08
N VAL A 821 -24.11 22.93 9.04
CA VAL A 821 -23.10 23.96 8.74
C VAL A 821 -21.92 23.34 8.01
N ASP A 822 -21.43 24.03 6.99
CA ASP A 822 -20.27 23.63 6.19
C ASP A 822 -19.05 23.34 7.08
N GLY A 823 -18.30 22.33 6.69
CA GLY A 823 -17.03 21.98 7.32
C GLY A 823 -15.84 22.57 6.57
N TYR A 824 -14.78 22.88 7.30
CA TYR A 824 -13.54 23.41 6.76
C TYR A 824 -12.35 22.71 7.40
N ILE A 825 -11.29 22.44 6.60
CA ILE A 825 -10.00 21.99 7.10
C ILE A 825 -8.88 22.61 6.28
N GLU A 826 -7.76 22.90 6.93
CA GLU A 826 -6.52 23.35 6.28
C GLU A 826 -5.45 22.28 6.45
N LEU A 827 -4.74 21.96 5.38
CA LEU A 827 -3.56 21.14 5.35
C LEU A 827 -2.45 21.86 4.57
N GLU A 828 -1.23 21.36 4.65
CA GLU A 828 -0.07 21.98 4.01
C GLU A 828 0.74 20.91 3.28
N SER A 829 1.18 21.24 2.05
CA SER A 829 2.15 20.44 1.32
C SER A 829 3.57 20.97 1.55
N VAL A 830 4.52 20.04 1.64
CA VAL A 830 5.94 20.34 1.87
C VAL A 830 6.77 20.11 0.61
N LYS A 831 7.89 20.79 0.48
CA LYS A 831 8.78 20.60 -0.67
C LYS A 831 9.33 19.17 -0.70
N PRO A 832 9.36 18.49 -1.86
CA PRO A 832 9.96 17.17 -1.99
C PRO A 832 11.49 17.22 -1.80
N GLU A 833 12.08 16.11 -1.36
CA GLU A 833 13.53 16.01 -1.12
C GLU A 833 14.35 15.91 -2.42
N TYR A 834 13.72 15.53 -3.52
CA TYR A 834 14.33 15.37 -4.84
C TYR A 834 13.93 16.49 -5.80
N PRO A 835 14.83 16.85 -6.75
CA PRO A 835 14.50 17.86 -7.75
C PRO A 835 13.48 17.33 -8.77
N LEU A 836 12.56 18.19 -9.18
CA LEU A 836 11.59 17.94 -10.23
C LEU A 836 12.14 18.40 -11.58
N ILE A 837 11.96 17.59 -12.61
CA ILE A 837 12.28 17.95 -14.00
C ILE A 837 10.99 18.03 -14.81
N GLY A 838 10.80 19.16 -15.45
CA GLY A 838 9.71 19.45 -16.36
C GLY A 838 9.91 20.79 -17.03
N ASN A 839 9.08 21.09 -18.00
CA ASN A 839 8.98 22.44 -18.54
C ASN A 839 8.28 23.30 -17.51
N GLU A 840 8.91 24.37 -17.01
CA GLU A 840 8.35 25.26 -15.97
C GLU A 840 6.98 25.82 -16.37
N ARG A 841 6.81 26.19 -17.65
CA ARG A 841 5.52 26.68 -18.15
C ARG A 841 4.43 25.62 -18.05
N GLU A 842 4.75 24.37 -18.34
CA GLU A 842 3.79 23.25 -18.27
C GLU A 842 3.51 22.83 -16.84
N MET A 843 4.52 22.81 -15.97
CA MET A 843 4.34 22.56 -14.54
C MET A 843 3.41 23.60 -13.90
N ASN A 844 3.55 24.86 -14.28
CA ASN A 844 2.71 25.95 -13.81
C ASN A 844 1.31 25.96 -14.48
N ALA A 845 1.16 25.37 -15.66
CA ALA A 845 -0.11 25.27 -16.36
C ALA A 845 -1.00 24.13 -15.86
N ILE A 846 -0.47 23.13 -15.16
CA ILE A 846 -1.26 22.09 -14.49
C ILE A 846 -2.22 22.80 -13.52
N PRO A 847 -3.53 22.58 -13.62
CA PRO A 847 -4.51 23.30 -12.81
C PRO A 847 -4.20 23.18 -11.32
N GLN A 848 -3.81 24.29 -10.70
CA GLN A 848 -3.42 24.35 -9.29
C GLN A 848 -4.63 24.54 -8.37
N ASN A 849 -5.81 24.77 -8.96
CA ASN A 849 -6.98 25.18 -8.22
C ASN A 849 -8.19 24.29 -8.56
N GLY A 850 -8.63 23.50 -7.59
CA GLY A 850 -9.82 22.63 -7.68
C GLY A 850 -11.16 23.43 -7.75
N VAL A 851 -11.16 24.75 -7.49
CA VAL A 851 -12.36 25.58 -7.50
C VAL A 851 -13.08 25.54 -8.85
N ARG A 852 -12.33 25.48 -9.97
CA ARG A 852 -12.95 25.35 -11.31
C ARG A 852 -13.70 24.03 -11.49
N MET A 853 -13.22 22.93 -10.93
CA MET A 853 -13.91 21.65 -11.02
C MET A 853 -15.18 21.63 -10.17
N CYS A 854 -15.16 22.26 -8.98
CA CYS A 854 -16.34 22.40 -8.14
C CYS A 854 -17.41 23.31 -8.75
N LEU A 855 -17.00 24.37 -9.45
CA LEU A 855 -17.94 25.26 -10.19
C LEU A 855 -18.55 24.52 -11.39
N GLN A 856 -17.81 23.61 -12.04
CA GLN A 856 -18.37 22.75 -13.07
C GLN A 856 -19.40 21.76 -12.49
N GLY A 857 -19.16 21.21 -11.27
CA GLY A 857 -20.14 20.40 -10.57
C GLY A 857 -21.46 21.16 -10.30
N ASN A 858 -21.38 22.43 -9.88
CA ASN A 858 -22.56 23.29 -9.70
C ASN A 858 -23.29 23.60 -11.01
N THR A 859 -22.57 23.81 -12.11
CA THR A 859 -23.19 24.03 -13.44
C THR A 859 -23.87 22.77 -13.96
N ASN A 860 -23.30 21.60 -13.70
CA ASN A 860 -23.90 20.31 -14.08
C ASN A 860 -25.14 19.95 -13.23
N MET A 861 -25.23 20.44 -11.97
CA MET A 861 -26.43 20.28 -11.15
C MET A 861 -27.61 21.10 -11.70
N GLN A 862 -27.39 22.28 -12.31
CA GLN A 862 -28.41 22.99 -13.04
C GLN A 862 -28.88 22.19 -14.27
N SER A 863 -27.97 21.59 -15.01
CA SER A 863 -28.30 20.70 -16.13
C SER A 863 -29.00 19.41 -15.69
N SER A 864 -28.73 18.90 -14.47
CA SER A 864 -29.45 17.76 -13.90
C SER A 864 -30.90 18.11 -13.54
N LYS A 865 -31.17 19.34 -13.08
CA LYS A 865 -32.55 19.83 -12.90
C LYS A 865 -33.29 20.00 -14.21
N GLU A 866 -32.57 20.39 -15.28
CA GLU A 866 -33.15 20.48 -16.63
C GLU A 866 -33.41 19.10 -17.19
N LYS A 867 -32.49 18.13 -17.00
CA LYS A 867 -32.68 16.72 -17.37
C LYS A 867 -33.81 16.05 -16.58
N LEU A 868 -33.96 16.39 -15.28
CA LEU A 868 -35.06 15.88 -14.48
C LEU A 868 -36.42 16.38 -15.02
N LYS A 869 -36.51 17.68 -15.38
CA LYS A 869 -37.68 18.24 -16.04
C LYS A 869 -37.96 17.62 -17.41
N GLU A 870 -36.93 17.24 -18.14
CA GLU A 870 -37.05 16.56 -19.42
C GLU A 870 -37.55 15.13 -19.27
N VAL A 871 -37.10 14.42 -18.23
CA VAL A 871 -37.58 13.09 -17.83
C VAL A 871 -39.04 13.16 -17.33
N GLU A 872 -39.36 14.13 -16.49
CA GLU A 872 -40.74 14.37 -16.03
C GLU A 872 -41.67 14.72 -17.18
N LYS A 873 -41.19 15.47 -18.18
CA LYS A 873 -41.97 15.74 -19.41
C LYS A 873 -42.14 14.50 -20.27
N GLN A 874 -41.11 13.69 -20.43
CA GLN A 874 -41.21 12.41 -21.16
C GLN A 874 -42.13 11.41 -20.46
N GLN A 875 -42.20 11.40 -19.14
CA GLN A 875 -43.17 10.58 -18.38
C GLN A 875 -44.62 11.09 -18.55
N ALA A 876 -44.81 12.43 -18.54
CA ALA A 876 -46.10 13.02 -18.78
C ALA A 876 -46.64 12.87 -20.23
N ASP A 877 -45.74 12.74 -21.20
CA ASP A 877 -46.08 12.44 -22.61
C ASP A 877 -46.34 10.92 -22.83
N PHE A 878 -46.06 10.07 -21.83
CA PHE A 878 -46.32 8.60 -21.85
C PHE A 878 -47.61 8.22 -21.11
N GLU A 879 -48.13 9.06 -20.19
CA GLU A 879 -49.44 8.95 -19.57
C GLU A 879 -50.55 9.58 -20.45
#